data_7139bb74a755feb168df6a27056fb7b9
#
_entry.id   7139bb74a755feb168df6a27056fb7b9
#
_cell.length_a   1.000
_cell.length_b   1.000
_cell.length_c   1.000
_cell.angle_alpha   90.00
_cell.angle_beta   90.00
_cell.angle_gamma   90.00
#
_symmetry.space_group_name_H-M   'P 1'
#
loop_
_entity.id
_entity.type
_entity.pdbx_description
1 polymer ?
#
loop_
_entity_poly.entity_id
_entity_poly.type
_entity_poly.pdbx_seq_one_letter_code
_entity_poly.pdbx_strand_id
1 'polypeptide(L)'
;MKRRDFLWLLGVISGSAAMSSCGSPKRSAKFTSYLLPPEEGVVPGEASFHPSTCTECPAGCGVVARVREGRPVKLEGIPGHPVNDGGLCVRGQSSLYRLYHPERIRGPMAREGGKLRPIPWEEAFARVAGALRASREKGRKNLFLSGRTTGSLSRLADAACERLEVERLPEYEVYSHAAVKEANGLLFGEREIPHYRIEKADFLLTVGADLLETYVTPVAYTRKLSSARAGGDFLWHHVEPHMSLTGADADRRFTVAPGREPLLLSFLLREVLERKSPKIRLPGELLAAFPRTTVEKVSRDAGIPPESVKEIADRLVAARRPLLIAGGISTAQPEGLEVAAAAALIQWAAGAIPERVDFAGGENYRNVGTLRDMEKLSARMAKGEAGVVFLFRTNPVFSLPPRVAFRENMKKADLLVGMGEFLDETVREADVVLPLSHSLESWGDVEPRRGVVSLLQPVLPPLHDTLSDGDALLGLLGKGSGSAGGYKNLLAAAWEKRLGGAGRNRLLEKGYVEETLPSRPVSLDGKRATEALRSTGPASGVGKPVLFLAPSIRTFDGRSRILPILAEIPDPLTTITYGPWISVSEEDAARAGVRDRDEATVASGDWKAVLPVKVQPGLPGGVFVLHRDALPAPPVRTDPRTGGPVERIDGISLSKTGKTVEIPILSGSFSQQGRGLIPDPVHLDEERRHQRWTLYPEHDHKEYRWAMAVDLGRCNGCAACVAACHVENNVPVAGTADHLKGREMSWLRIEPFYDRGKVDFLPMLCQQCHSAPCESVCPVFAAYHNPEGLNVQVYNRCVGTRYCSNNCPYKVRRFNWWEHRWPTPSDRMRNPDVQARGVGVMEKCTFCIQRIRAAKDKAKDEGRKVRDGEFTTACAQSCPTGAIVFGNLLDNESGVSRLAHSGRTYRVFESLGTEPSVFYLRGKKP
;
A
#
# COMPACT_ATOMS: atom_id res chain seq x y z
N MET A 1 -29.51 -52.87 9.04
CA MET A 1 -28.69 -53.20 7.86
C MET A 1 -27.98 -54.53 8.11
N LYS A 2 -28.15 -55.49 7.22
CA LYS A 2 -27.47 -56.81 7.38
C LYS A 2 -26.00 -56.65 6.96
N ARG A 3 -25.09 -57.39 7.58
CA ARG A 3 -23.65 -57.36 7.34
C ARG A 3 -23.28 -57.47 5.86
N ARG A 4 -24.11 -58.11 5.06
CA ARG A 4 -23.95 -58.30 3.61
C ARG A 4 -24.26 -57.03 2.82
N ASP A 5 -25.19 -56.16 3.27
CA ASP A 5 -25.56 -54.88 2.63
C ASP A 5 -24.49 -53.83 2.88
N PHE A 6 -23.82 -53.90 4.06
CA PHE A 6 -22.67 -53.02 4.39
C PHE A 6 -21.45 -53.36 3.55
N LEU A 7 -21.18 -54.66 3.32
CA LEU A 7 -20.06 -55.08 2.48
C LEU A 7 -20.31 -54.79 1.00
N TRP A 8 -21.56 -54.85 0.56
CA TRP A 8 -21.93 -54.44 -0.81
C TRP A 8 -21.77 -52.92 -1.02
N LEU A 9 -22.18 -52.12 -0.06
CA LEU A 9 -21.99 -50.67 -0.05
C LEU A 9 -20.49 -50.27 -0.06
N LEU A 10 -19.68 -50.99 0.72
CA LEU A 10 -18.22 -50.82 0.73
C LEU A 10 -17.59 -51.19 -0.61
N GLY A 11 -18.07 -52.27 -1.26
CA GLY A 11 -17.62 -52.70 -2.58
C GLY A 11 -17.95 -51.67 -3.70
N VAL A 12 -19.14 -51.04 -3.64
CA VAL A 12 -19.57 -50.00 -4.58
C VAL A 12 -18.76 -48.71 -4.36
N ILE A 13 -18.50 -48.32 -3.12
CA ILE A 13 -17.68 -47.16 -2.78
C ILE A 13 -16.23 -47.37 -3.21
N SER A 14 -15.68 -48.58 -3.02
CA SER A 14 -14.32 -48.90 -3.45
C SER A 14 -14.19 -48.97 -4.98
N GLY A 15 -15.21 -49.47 -5.68
CA GLY A 15 -15.25 -49.55 -7.13
C GLY A 15 -15.36 -48.20 -7.81
N SER A 16 -16.12 -47.27 -7.23
CA SER A 16 -16.22 -45.88 -7.73
C SER A 16 -14.94 -45.08 -7.49
N ALA A 17 -14.23 -45.34 -6.39
CA ALA A 17 -12.93 -44.72 -6.11
C ALA A 17 -11.83 -45.19 -7.09
N ALA A 18 -11.89 -46.46 -7.53
CA ALA A 18 -10.91 -47.03 -8.48
C ALA A 18 -11.10 -46.52 -9.92
N MET A 19 -12.33 -46.16 -10.32
CA MET A 19 -12.60 -45.60 -11.66
C MET A 19 -12.31 -44.11 -11.81
N SER A 20 -12.08 -43.37 -10.70
CA SER A 20 -11.69 -41.96 -10.70
C SER A 20 -10.18 -41.74 -10.85
N SER A 21 -9.37 -42.81 -10.95
CA SER A 21 -7.90 -42.78 -10.91
C SER A 21 -7.23 -42.73 -12.29
N CYS A 22 -7.98 -42.69 -13.40
CA CYS A 22 -7.39 -42.59 -14.73
C CYS A 22 -7.52 -41.18 -15.31
N GLY A 23 -6.42 -40.44 -15.27
CA GLY A 23 -6.24 -39.23 -16.04
C GLY A 23 -6.43 -37.95 -15.25
N SER A 24 -5.46 -37.59 -14.40
CA SER A 24 -5.32 -36.21 -13.94
C SER A 24 -4.88 -35.33 -15.11
N PRO A 25 -5.69 -34.39 -15.61
CA PRO A 25 -5.20 -33.40 -16.57
C PRO A 25 -4.14 -32.57 -15.84
N LYS A 26 -3.03 -32.28 -16.52
CA LYS A 26 -2.04 -31.28 -16.08
C LYS A 26 -2.81 -29.99 -15.76
N ARG A 27 -3.11 -29.76 -14.48
CA ARG A 27 -3.70 -28.50 -14.03
C ARG A 27 -2.58 -27.46 -14.06
N SER A 28 -2.39 -26.80 -15.20
CA SER A 28 -1.89 -25.43 -15.15
C SER A 28 -2.85 -24.67 -14.24
N ALA A 29 -2.34 -23.78 -13.38
CA ALA A 29 -3.16 -22.89 -12.58
C ALA A 29 -3.95 -21.96 -13.52
N LYS A 30 -5.02 -22.47 -14.10
CA LYS A 30 -5.96 -21.67 -14.87
C LYS A 30 -6.85 -20.95 -13.88
N PHE A 31 -6.79 -19.64 -13.90
CA PHE A 31 -7.77 -18.81 -13.22
C PHE A 31 -9.14 -19.14 -13.80
N THR A 32 -10.08 -19.50 -12.95
CA THR A 32 -11.45 -19.76 -13.38
C THR A 32 -12.22 -18.45 -13.33
N SER A 33 -12.80 -18.03 -14.44
CA SER A 33 -13.76 -16.92 -14.40
C SER A 33 -15.01 -17.35 -13.63
N TYR A 34 -15.62 -16.44 -12.89
CA TYR A 34 -16.84 -16.68 -12.15
C TYR A 34 -18.05 -16.73 -13.10
N LEU A 35 -18.02 -17.64 -14.07
CA LEU A 35 -19.11 -17.90 -15.02
C LEU A 35 -20.03 -19.01 -14.53
N LEU A 36 -19.55 -19.86 -13.60
CA LEU A 36 -20.32 -20.93 -12.97
C LEU A 36 -20.83 -20.46 -11.61
N PRO A 37 -22.05 -20.86 -11.20
CA PRO A 37 -22.52 -20.64 -9.85
C PRO A 37 -21.53 -21.21 -8.82
N PRO A 38 -21.30 -20.51 -7.69
CA PRO A 38 -20.35 -20.99 -6.68
C PRO A 38 -20.63 -22.39 -6.16
N GLU A 39 -21.90 -22.75 -6.10
CA GLU A 39 -22.37 -24.03 -5.58
C GLU A 39 -22.01 -25.22 -6.48
N GLU A 40 -21.93 -24.99 -7.80
CA GLU A 40 -21.57 -26.03 -8.76
C GLU A 40 -20.08 -26.30 -8.90
N GLY A 41 -19.24 -25.34 -8.48
CA GLY A 41 -17.78 -25.39 -8.57
C GLY A 41 -17.05 -25.63 -7.25
N VAL A 42 -17.75 -25.78 -6.14
CA VAL A 42 -17.14 -25.94 -4.81
C VAL A 42 -16.82 -27.39 -4.53
N VAL A 43 -15.54 -27.73 -4.52
CA VAL A 43 -15.06 -29.03 -4.03
C VAL A 43 -14.55 -28.84 -2.60
N PRO A 44 -15.14 -29.52 -1.60
CA PRO A 44 -14.66 -29.45 -0.22
C PRO A 44 -13.17 -29.79 -0.11
N GLY A 45 -12.42 -28.95 0.59
CA GLY A 45 -10.98 -29.16 0.73
C GLY A 45 -10.11 -28.58 -0.40
N GLU A 46 -10.67 -28.25 -1.56
CA GLU A 46 -9.93 -27.62 -2.66
C GLU A 46 -10.08 -26.08 -2.67
N ALA A 47 -9.02 -25.39 -3.12
CA ALA A 47 -9.04 -23.96 -3.31
C ALA A 47 -9.29 -23.62 -4.77
N SER A 48 -10.20 -22.67 -5.03
CA SER A 48 -10.31 -22.01 -6.34
C SER A 48 -9.64 -20.65 -6.32
N PHE A 49 -9.20 -20.17 -7.49
CA PHE A 49 -8.45 -18.92 -7.64
C PHE A 49 -9.14 -18.04 -8.68
N HIS A 50 -9.48 -16.82 -8.29
CA HIS A 50 -10.26 -15.88 -9.12
C HIS A 50 -9.51 -14.55 -9.25
N PRO A 51 -9.17 -14.12 -10.47
CA PRO A 51 -8.54 -12.82 -10.69
C PRO A 51 -9.53 -11.69 -10.43
N SER A 52 -9.05 -10.61 -9.81
CA SER A 52 -9.81 -9.38 -9.56
C SER A 52 -8.84 -8.20 -9.42
N THR A 53 -9.32 -7.05 -8.97
CA THR A 53 -8.51 -5.85 -8.76
C THR A 53 -8.68 -5.32 -7.34
N CYS A 54 -7.57 -4.94 -6.70
CA CYS A 54 -7.57 -4.26 -5.41
C CYS A 54 -8.04 -2.81 -5.55
N THR A 55 -8.97 -2.39 -4.69
CA THR A 55 -9.55 -1.04 -4.68
C THR A 55 -9.21 -0.23 -3.42
N GLU A 56 -8.24 -0.68 -2.60
CA GLU A 56 -7.84 0.02 -1.36
C GLU A 56 -7.18 1.38 -1.60
N CYS A 57 -6.68 1.63 -2.79
CA CYS A 57 -6.15 2.93 -3.21
C CYS A 57 -6.24 3.04 -4.75
N PRO A 58 -5.97 4.24 -5.33
CA PRO A 58 -6.07 4.44 -6.78
C PRO A 58 -5.13 3.59 -7.65
N ALA A 59 -4.14 2.89 -7.08
CA ALA A 59 -3.15 2.12 -7.85
C ALA A 59 -3.75 0.98 -8.70
N GLY A 60 -4.86 0.35 -8.27
CA GLY A 60 -5.56 -0.67 -9.06
C GLY A 60 -4.72 -1.94 -9.30
N CYS A 61 -4.04 -2.46 -8.27
CA CYS A 61 -3.23 -3.67 -8.34
C CYS A 61 -4.09 -4.89 -8.67
N GLY A 62 -3.65 -5.72 -9.63
CA GLY A 62 -4.30 -7.00 -9.92
C GLY A 62 -4.11 -8.00 -8.77
N VAL A 63 -5.20 -8.66 -8.36
CA VAL A 63 -5.19 -9.64 -7.28
C VAL A 63 -5.82 -10.95 -7.71
N VAL A 64 -5.34 -12.04 -7.12
CA VAL A 64 -5.97 -13.35 -7.17
C VAL A 64 -6.57 -13.62 -5.81
N ALA A 65 -7.87 -13.82 -5.76
CA ALA A 65 -8.57 -14.26 -4.55
C ALA A 65 -8.52 -15.78 -4.46
N ARG A 66 -7.91 -16.31 -3.39
CA ARG A 66 -7.98 -17.70 -3.01
C ARG A 66 -9.28 -17.93 -2.25
N VAL A 67 -10.15 -18.75 -2.82
CA VAL A 67 -11.48 -19.07 -2.28
C VAL A 67 -11.48 -20.49 -1.74
N ARG A 68 -11.97 -20.68 -0.52
CA ARG A 68 -12.18 -21.96 0.13
C ARG A 68 -13.63 -22.04 0.55
N GLU A 69 -14.34 -23.08 0.08
CA GLU A 69 -15.74 -23.32 0.43
C GLU A 69 -16.63 -22.07 0.20
N GLY A 70 -16.48 -21.43 -0.97
CA GLY A 70 -17.22 -20.20 -1.34
C GLY A 70 -16.81 -18.94 -0.59
N ARG A 71 -15.69 -18.96 0.18
CA ARG A 71 -15.20 -17.81 0.97
C ARG A 71 -13.80 -17.38 0.52
N PRO A 72 -13.56 -16.15 0.11
CA PRO A 72 -12.21 -15.63 -0.09
C PRO A 72 -11.47 -15.53 1.25
N VAL A 73 -10.33 -16.23 1.34
CA VAL A 73 -9.52 -16.34 2.57
C VAL A 73 -8.13 -15.72 2.42
N LYS A 74 -7.71 -15.40 1.19
CA LYS A 74 -6.42 -14.77 0.91
C LYS A 74 -6.46 -14.02 -0.41
N LEU A 75 -5.79 -12.87 -0.45
CA LEU A 75 -5.49 -12.13 -1.69
C LEU A 75 -4.00 -12.19 -1.97
N GLU A 76 -3.65 -12.38 -3.24
CA GLU A 76 -2.28 -12.40 -3.72
C GLU A 76 -2.19 -11.57 -5.00
N GLY A 77 -1.01 -11.05 -5.33
CA GLY A 77 -0.85 -10.30 -6.59
C GLY A 77 -0.89 -11.23 -7.80
N ILE A 78 -1.43 -10.76 -8.93
CA ILE A 78 -1.40 -11.48 -10.20
C ILE A 78 0.02 -11.40 -10.79
N PRO A 79 0.71 -12.52 -11.00
CA PRO A 79 2.00 -12.53 -11.70
C PRO A 79 1.88 -11.96 -13.10
N GLY A 80 2.83 -11.12 -13.50
CA GLY A 80 2.84 -10.46 -14.81
C GLY A 80 1.83 -9.32 -14.99
N HIS A 81 1.06 -8.95 -13.95
CA HIS A 81 0.15 -7.81 -14.04
C HIS A 81 0.94 -6.50 -14.21
N PRO A 82 0.58 -5.62 -15.19
CA PRO A 82 1.37 -4.43 -15.53
C PRO A 82 1.58 -3.42 -14.40
N VAL A 83 0.75 -3.46 -13.35
CA VAL A 83 0.87 -2.56 -12.20
C VAL A 83 1.71 -3.18 -11.08
N ASN A 84 1.46 -4.42 -10.69
CA ASN A 84 2.04 -4.97 -9.46
C ASN A 84 2.83 -6.27 -9.62
N ASP A 85 2.85 -6.88 -10.78
CA ASP A 85 3.66 -8.06 -11.13
C ASP A 85 3.83 -9.06 -9.96
N GLY A 86 2.72 -9.53 -9.42
CA GLY A 86 2.70 -10.51 -8.31
C GLY A 86 2.91 -9.93 -6.90
N GLY A 87 3.39 -8.70 -6.74
CA GLY A 87 3.51 -8.04 -5.43
C GLY A 87 2.16 -7.49 -4.94
N LEU A 88 2.02 -7.35 -3.61
CA LEU A 88 0.84 -6.70 -3.02
C LEU A 88 1.22 -6.00 -1.72
N CYS A 89 0.81 -4.74 -1.55
CA CYS A 89 1.18 -3.94 -0.37
C CYS A 89 0.41 -4.34 0.89
N VAL A 90 0.78 -3.73 2.01
CA VAL A 90 0.15 -3.95 3.32
C VAL A 90 -1.36 -3.74 3.30
N ARG A 91 -1.87 -2.70 2.60
CA ARG A 91 -3.31 -2.42 2.46
C ARG A 91 -4.02 -3.49 1.64
N GLY A 92 -3.45 -3.86 0.48
CA GLY A 92 -4.04 -4.89 -0.38
C GLY A 92 -4.10 -6.26 0.29
N GLN A 93 -3.09 -6.64 1.08
CA GLN A 93 -3.12 -7.86 1.90
C GLN A 93 -4.23 -7.81 2.96
N SER A 94 -4.54 -6.62 3.47
CA SER A 94 -5.54 -6.41 4.54
C SER A 94 -6.97 -6.25 4.02
N SER A 95 -7.20 -6.20 2.71
CA SER A 95 -8.50 -5.88 2.09
C SER A 95 -9.63 -6.84 2.46
N LEU A 96 -9.33 -8.11 2.80
CA LEU A 96 -10.34 -9.04 3.28
C LEU A 96 -11.00 -8.59 4.59
N TYR A 97 -10.30 -7.84 5.44
CA TYR A 97 -10.91 -7.25 6.63
C TYR A 97 -11.98 -6.21 6.30
N ARG A 98 -11.91 -5.57 5.11
CA ARG A 98 -12.96 -4.69 4.62
C ARG A 98 -14.19 -5.48 4.19
N LEU A 99 -14.00 -6.54 3.40
CA LEU A 99 -15.08 -7.41 2.92
C LEU A 99 -15.90 -7.98 4.09
N TYR A 100 -15.24 -8.50 5.10
CA TYR A 100 -15.85 -9.13 6.27
C TYR A 100 -15.96 -8.20 7.49
N HIS A 101 -15.93 -6.88 7.27
CA HIS A 101 -16.03 -5.93 8.39
C HIS A 101 -17.44 -5.91 8.99
N PRO A 102 -17.61 -6.01 10.33
CA PRO A 102 -18.94 -6.09 10.95
C PRO A 102 -19.76 -4.79 10.83
N GLU A 103 -19.11 -3.65 10.60
CA GLU A 103 -19.76 -2.33 10.47
C GLU A 103 -20.11 -1.96 9.02
N ARG A 104 -20.04 -2.89 8.07
CA ARG A 104 -20.55 -2.65 6.72
C ARG A 104 -22.03 -2.35 6.74
N ILE A 105 -22.48 -1.42 5.89
CA ILE A 105 -23.90 -1.10 5.73
C ILE A 105 -24.63 -2.32 5.17
N ARG A 106 -25.75 -2.69 5.79
CA ARG A 106 -26.43 -3.97 5.48
C ARG A 106 -27.58 -3.81 4.47
N GLY A 107 -28.05 -2.61 4.20
CA GLY A 107 -29.14 -2.31 3.28
C GLY A 107 -29.34 -0.80 3.16
N PRO A 108 -30.17 -0.34 2.21
CA PRO A 108 -30.44 1.08 2.04
C PRO A 108 -31.14 1.68 3.26
N MET A 109 -30.87 2.97 3.50
CA MET A 109 -31.38 3.67 4.67
C MET A 109 -31.85 5.08 4.30
N ALA A 110 -32.80 5.59 5.05
CA ALA A 110 -33.19 7.00 4.98
C ALA A 110 -33.25 7.64 6.37
N ARG A 111 -33.07 8.97 6.40
CA ARG A 111 -33.12 9.74 7.63
C ARG A 111 -34.59 10.09 7.99
N GLU A 112 -35.01 9.62 9.15
CA GLU A 112 -36.35 9.86 9.71
C GLU A 112 -36.23 10.24 11.18
N GLY A 113 -36.80 11.37 11.56
CA GLY A 113 -36.64 11.88 12.92
C GLY A 113 -35.21 12.07 13.38
N GLY A 114 -34.31 12.45 12.46
CA GLY A 114 -32.89 12.65 12.73
C GLY A 114 -31.99 11.37 12.75
N LYS A 115 -32.59 10.17 12.62
CA LYS A 115 -31.88 8.87 12.64
C LYS A 115 -31.99 8.17 11.29
N LEU A 116 -30.93 7.51 10.87
CA LEU A 116 -30.95 6.63 9.71
C LEU A 116 -31.72 5.34 10.05
N ARG A 117 -32.70 4.98 9.22
CA ARG A 117 -33.51 3.77 9.35
C ARG A 117 -33.46 2.97 8.04
N PRO A 118 -33.47 1.63 8.11
CA PRO A 118 -33.55 0.79 6.91
C PRO A 118 -34.86 1.06 6.14
N ILE A 119 -34.75 1.11 4.81
CA ILE A 119 -35.88 1.22 3.87
C ILE A 119 -35.64 0.27 2.69
N PRO A 120 -36.67 -0.12 1.91
CA PRO A 120 -36.49 -0.88 0.68
C PRO A 120 -35.77 -0.07 -0.41
N TRP A 121 -35.10 -0.76 -1.35
CA TRP A 121 -34.45 -0.13 -2.49
C TRP A 121 -35.38 0.71 -3.37
N GLU A 122 -36.58 0.21 -3.62
CA GLU A 122 -37.59 0.91 -4.41
C GLU A 122 -37.96 2.26 -3.78
N GLU A 123 -38.10 2.30 -2.47
CA GLU A 123 -38.36 3.53 -1.74
C GLU A 123 -37.17 4.49 -1.77
N ALA A 124 -35.96 3.95 -1.61
CA ALA A 124 -34.72 4.74 -1.69
C ALA A 124 -34.59 5.44 -3.05
N PHE A 125 -34.76 4.71 -4.14
CA PHE A 125 -34.73 5.29 -5.49
C PHE A 125 -35.88 6.25 -5.75
N ALA A 126 -37.08 5.95 -5.26
CA ALA A 126 -38.26 6.85 -5.40
C ALA A 126 -38.04 8.19 -4.68
N ARG A 127 -37.47 8.18 -3.45
CA ARG A 127 -37.13 9.40 -2.70
C ARG A 127 -36.14 10.25 -3.45
N VAL A 128 -35.07 9.63 -4.01
CA VAL A 128 -34.06 10.33 -4.81
C VAL A 128 -34.67 10.91 -6.09
N ALA A 129 -35.44 10.12 -6.84
CA ALA A 129 -36.09 10.58 -8.08
C ALA A 129 -37.10 11.73 -7.82
N GLY A 130 -37.85 11.67 -6.73
CA GLY A 130 -38.73 12.76 -6.29
C GLY A 130 -37.99 14.03 -5.98
N ALA A 131 -36.89 13.93 -5.21
CA ALA A 131 -36.03 15.07 -4.88
C ALA A 131 -35.36 15.71 -6.10
N LEU A 132 -34.90 14.91 -7.07
CA LEU A 132 -34.34 15.41 -8.32
C LEU A 132 -35.32 16.26 -9.11
N ARG A 133 -36.60 15.84 -9.18
CA ARG A 133 -37.68 16.61 -9.83
C ARG A 133 -37.96 17.91 -9.08
N ALA A 134 -38.21 17.81 -7.78
CA ALA A 134 -38.50 18.97 -6.94
C ALA A 134 -37.36 20.02 -6.92
N SER A 135 -36.12 19.57 -6.95
CA SER A 135 -34.96 20.44 -7.01
C SER A 135 -34.88 21.21 -8.33
N ARG A 136 -35.19 20.54 -9.47
CA ARG A 136 -35.23 21.19 -10.78
C ARG A 136 -36.34 22.25 -10.87
N GLU A 137 -37.52 21.96 -10.34
CA GLU A 137 -38.63 22.92 -10.26
C GLU A 137 -38.23 24.19 -9.48
N LYS A 138 -37.37 24.03 -8.48
CA LYS A 138 -36.81 25.16 -7.71
C LYS A 138 -35.63 25.86 -8.41
N GLY A 139 -35.22 25.41 -9.60
CA GLY A 139 -34.06 25.92 -10.33
C GLY A 139 -32.69 25.61 -9.72
N ARG A 140 -32.62 24.65 -8.76
CA ARG A 140 -31.39 24.25 -8.13
C ARG A 140 -30.62 23.23 -8.97
N LYS A 141 -29.29 23.21 -8.83
CA LYS A 141 -28.41 22.28 -9.53
C LYS A 141 -28.22 20.99 -8.74
N ASN A 142 -28.48 19.85 -9.38
CA ASN A 142 -28.16 18.55 -8.84
C ASN A 142 -26.70 18.23 -9.15
N LEU A 143 -25.97 17.67 -8.20
CA LEU A 143 -24.51 17.54 -8.23
C LEU A 143 -24.08 16.11 -7.92
N PHE A 144 -23.09 15.59 -8.65
CA PHE A 144 -22.49 14.27 -8.40
C PHE A 144 -21.01 14.43 -8.12
N LEU A 145 -20.62 14.21 -6.86
CA LEU A 145 -19.23 14.13 -6.42
C LEU A 145 -18.85 12.67 -6.21
N SER A 146 -17.78 12.25 -6.84
CA SER A 146 -17.22 10.91 -6.65
C SER A 146 -15.76 10.93 -6.22
N GLY A 147 -15.31 9.89 -5.56
CA GLY A 147 -13.92 9.48 -5.59
C GLY A 147 -13.49 9.13 -7.02
N ARG A 148 -12.22 8.79 -7.22
CA ARG A 148 -11.70 8.46 -8.55
C ARG A 148 -12.45 7.26 -9.15
N THR A 149 -12.98 7.44 -10.36
CA THR A 149 -13.61 6.40 -11.17
C THR A 149 -12.85 6.24 -12.48
N THR A 150 -12.78 5.02 -13.02
CA THR A 150 -12.07 4.73 -14.27
C THR A 150 -12.83 3.69 -15.09
N GLY A 151 -12.37 3.42 -16.30
CA GLY A 151 -12.91 2.35 -17.13
C GLY A 151 -14.38 2.54 -17.50
N SER A 152 -15.13 1.45 -17.46
CA SER A 152 -16.55 1.41 -17.83
C SER A 152 -17.44 2.13 -16.81
N LEU A 153 -17.05 2.12 -15.53
CA LEU A 153 -17.79 2.82 -14.46
C LEU A 153 -17.79 4.34 -14.68
N SER A 154 -16.65 4.92 -15.07
CA SER A 154 -16.57 6.37 -15.35
C SER A 154 -17.51 6.76 -16.49
N ARG A 155 -17.53 5.98 -17.59
CA ARG A 155 -18.43 6.22 -18.72
C ARG A 155 -19.92 6.08 -18.34
N LEU A 156 -20.23 5.08 -17.50
CA LEU A 156 -21.59 4.91 -17.00
C LEU A 156 -22.01 6.09 -16.09
N ALA A 157 -21.12 6.58 -15.25
CA ALA A 157 -21.37 7.74 -14.41
C ALA A 157 -21.62 9.00 -15.24
N ASP A 158 -20.85 9.24 -16.33
CA ASP A 158 -21.10 10.33 -17.27
C ASP A 158 -22.51 10.24 -17.88
N ALA A 159 -22.84 9.06 -18.42
CA ALA A 159 -24.15 8.82 -19.06
C ALA A 159 -25.31 8.90 -18.05
N ALA A 160 -25.10 8.46 -16.81
CA ALA A 160 -26.11 8.58 -15.76
C ALA A 160 -26.32 10.03 -15.35
N CYS A 161 -25.28 10.79 -15.18
CA CYS A 161 -25.34 12.22 -14.84
C CYS A 161 -26.07 13.02 -15.96
N GLU A 162 -25.74 12.76 -17.23
CA GLU A 162 -26.40 13.39 -18.37
C GLU A 162 -27.91 13.09 -18.38
N ARG A 163 -28.29 11.79 -18.23
CA ARG A 163 -29.72 11.39 -18.28
C ARG A 163 -30.54 11.87 -17.08
N LEU A 164 -29.89 12.01 -15.92
CA LEU A 164 -30.52 12.50 -14.69
C LEU A 164 -30.47 14.04 -14.58
N GLU A 165 -29.87 14.71 -15.56
CA GLU A 165 -29.61 16.16 -15.52
C GLU A 165 -28.89 16.59 -14.24
N VAL A 166 -27.85 15.82 -13.89
CA VAL A 166 -26.96 16.02 -12.74
C VAL A 166 -25.60 16.47 -13.24
N GLU A 167 -25.07 17.55 -12.69
CA GLU A 167 -23.72 18.01 -13.00
C GLU A 167 -22.69 17.07 -12.39
N ARG A 168 -21.88 16.42 -13.22
CA ARG A 168 -20.75 15.66 -12.74
C ARG A 168 -19.59 16.59 -12.38
N LEU A 169 -19.23 16.59 -11.11
CA LEU A 169 -18.11 17.38 -10.59
C LEU A 169 -16.76 16.69 -10.87
N PRO A 170 -15.65 17.45 -10.85
CA PRO A 170 -14.33 16.82 -10.80
C PRO A 170 -14.23 15.84 -9.64
N GLU A 171 -13.57 14.70 -9.87
CA GLU A 171 -13.40 13.64 -8.89
C GLU A 171 -12.55 14.12 -7.71
N TYR A 172 -12.86 13.68 -6.50
CA TYR A 172 -12.13 14.07 -5.31
C TYR A 172 -11.18 12.97 -4.83
N GLU A 173 -9.89 13.28 -4.85
CA GLU A 173 -8.82 12.51 -4.22
C GLU A 173 -7.97 13.45 -3.36
N VAL A 174 -7.62 13.02 -2.15
CA VAL A 174 -6.78 13.81 -1.22
C VAL A 174 -5.43 14.13 -1.85
N TYR A 175 -4.80 13.11 -2.47
CA TYR A 175 -3.55 13.28 -3.21
C TYR A 175 -3.85 13.50 -4.69
N SER A 176 -4.20 14.75 -5.03
CA SER A 176 -4.60 15.15 -6.39
C SER A 176 -3.42 15.35 -7.35
N HIS A 177 -2.18 15.43 -6.82
CA HIS A 177 -0.95 15.73 -7.58
C HIS A 177 -1.07 17.00 -8.44
N ALA A 178 -1.77 18.02 -7.92
CA ALA A 178 -2.16 19.21 -8.66
C ALA A 178 -0.96 19.94 -9.29
N ALA A 179 0.14 20.11 -8.56
CA ALA A 179 1.33 20.82 -9.06
C ALA A 179 2.00 20.07 -10.23
N VAL A 180 2.08 18.74 -10.19
CA VAL A 180 2.65 17.94 -11.28
C VAL A 180 1.77 18.02 -12.53
N LYS A 181 0.44 17.91 -12.37
CA LYS A 181 -0.51 18.03 -13.47
C LYS A 181 -0.48 19.44 -14.08
N GLU A 182 -0.44 20.46 -13.26
CA GLU A 182 -0.40 21.85 -13.71
C GLU A 182 0.90 22.16 -14.44
N ALA A 183 2.06 21.76 -13.92
CA ALA A 183 3.35 21.94 -14.56
C ALA A 183 3.40 21.29 -15.95
N ASN A 184 2.95 20.02 -16.06
CA ASN A 184 2.88 19.32 -17.34
C ASN A 184 1.88 19.99 -18.31
N GLY A 185 0.74 20.46 -17.80
CA GLY A 185 -0.24 21.21 -18.56
C GLY A 185 0.31 22.52 -19.13
N LEU A 186 1.05 23.28 -18.33
CA LEU A 186 1.67 24.55 -18.72
C LEU A 186 2.82 24.36 -19.71
N LEU A 187 3.67 23.35 -19.48
CA LEU A 187 4.86 23.12 -20.28
C LEU A 187 4.57 22.36 -21.59
N PHE A 188 3.70 21.36 -21.54
CA PHE A 188 3.51 20.41 -22.63
C PHE A 188 2.07 20.32 -23.16
N GLY A 189 1.11 21.05 -22.57
CA GLY A 189 -0.31 20.91 -22.87
C GLY A 189 -0.95 19.64 -22.31
N GLU A 190 -0.20 18.84 -21.53
CA GLU A 190 -0.61 17.54 -20.99
C GLU A 190 -0.88 17.64 -19.49
N ARG A 191 -2.10 18.02 -19.09
CA ARG A 191 -2.49 18.16 -17.68
C ARG A 191 -2.73 16.80 -17.00
N GLU A 192 -1.68 16.00 -16.90
CA GLU A 192 -1.74 14.65 -16.35
C GLU A 192 -0.42 14.22 -15.72
N ILE A 193 -0.42 13.04 -15.05
CA ILE A 193 0.76 12.39 -14.49
C ILE A 193 1.24 11.38 -15.54
N PRO A 194 2.47 11.50 -16.07
CA PRO A 194 3.00 10.53 -17.01
C PRO A 194 3.30 9.20 -16.31
N HIS A 195 3.36 8.12 -17.05
CA HIS A 195 3.89 6.86 -16.56
C HIS A 195 5.42 6.86 -16.55
N TYR A 196 6.01 6.62 -15.38
CA TYR A 196 7.47 6.61 -15.21
C TYR A 196 8.01 5.17 -15.37
N ARG A 197 8.88 4.97 -16.37
CA ARG A 197 9.52 3.68 -16.67
C ARG A 197 10.89 3.62 -16.00
N ILE A 198 10.90 3.43 -14.67
CA ILE A 198 12.11 3.39 -13.83
C ILE A 198 13.08 2.31 -14.31
N GLU A 199 12.55 1.17 -14.75
CA GLU A 199 13.32 0.05 -15.25
C GLU A 199 14.16 0.36 -16.50
N LYS A 200 13.93 1.49 -17.14
CA LYS A 200 14.72 1.97 -18.28
C LYS A 200 15.80 2.98 -17.91
N ALA A 201 15.85 3.39 -16.66
CA ALA A 201 16.86 4.34 -16.17
C ALA A 201 18.12 3.62 -15.69
N ASP A 202 19.26 4.29 -15.76
CA ASP A 202 20.52 3.92 -15.10
C ASP A 202 20.81 4.83 -13.90
N PHE A 203 20.22 6.01 -13.86
CA PHE A 203 20.24 6.91 -12.72
C PHE A 203 18.86 7.47 -12.45
N LEU A 204 18.37 7.34 -11.22
CA LEU A 204 17.12 7.92 -10.74
C LEU A 204 17.42 9.00 -9.71
N LEU A 205 16.88 10.20 -9.94
CA LEU A 205 16.81 11.25 -8.92
C LEU A 205 15.35 11.47 -8.56
N THR A 206 15.01 11.32 -7.28
CA THR A 206 13.66 11.59 -6.78
C THR A 206 13.68 12.80 -5.85
N VAL A 207 12.67 13.67 -5.93
CA VAL A 207 12.54 14.88 -5.09
C VAL A 207 11.17 14.84 -4.42
N GLY A 208 11.15 14.51 -3.14
CA GLY A 208 9.96 14.43 -2.29
C GLY A 208 8.91 13.40 -2.68
N ALA A 209 9.10 12.66 -3.77
CA ALA A 209 8.16 11.64 -4.23
C ALA A 209 8.31 10.35 -3.39
N ASP A 210 7.28 10.03 -2.61
CA ASP A 210 7.21 8.86 -1.71
C ASP A 210 6.88 7.56 -2.48
N LEU A 211 7.76 7.19 -3.42
CA LEU A 211 7.53 6.09 -4.38
C LEU A 211 7.17 4.74 -3.73
N LEU A 212 7.65 4.48 -2.53
CA LEU A 212 7.47 3.21 -1.83
C LEU A 212 6.22 3.17 -0.94
N GLU A 213 5.54 4.31 -0.74
CA GLU A 213 4.46 4.45 0.25
C GLU A 213 3.10 4.70 -0.39
N THR A 214 2.93 5.86 -1.04
CA THR A 214 1.61 6.28 -1.52
C THR A 214 1.62 6.94 -2.89
N TYR A 215 2.77 7.32 -3.43
CA TYR A 215 2.84 8.05 -4.69
C TYR A 215 2.32 7.21 -5.85
N VAL A 216 1.17 7.57 -6.39
CA VAL A 216 0.50 7.02 -7.58
C VAL A 216 0.35 5.49 -7.59
N THR A 217 1.42 4.73 -7.85
CA THR A 217 1.43 3.27 -7.95
C THR A 217 2.61 2.66 -7.19
N PRO A 218 2.59 2.67 -5.82
CA PRO A 218 3.78 2.35 -5.02
C PRO A 218 4.29 0.92 -5.21
N VAL A 219 3.42 -0.06 -5.43
CA VAL A 219 3.85 -1.46 -5.68
C VAL A 219 4.57 -1.58 -7.01
N ALA A 220 4.09 -0.88 -8.07
CA ALA A 220 4.76 -0.85 -9.37
C ALA A 220 6.17 -0.27 -9.25
N TYR A 221 6.29 0.88 -8.59
CA TYR A 221 7.60 1.52 -8.39
C TYR A 221 8.54 0.67 -7.56
N THR A 222 8.06 0.05 -6.48
CA THR A 222 8.84 -0.89 -5.66
C THR A 222 9.37 -2.05 -6.49
N ARG A 223 8.54 -2.68 -7.33
CA ARG A 223 8.94 -3.78 -8.23
C ARG A 223 10.00 -3.33 -9.23
N LYS A 224 9.76 -2.20 -9.90
CA LYS A 224 10.66 -1.64 -10.91
C LYS A 224 12.01 -1.23 -10.32
N LEU A 225 12.03 -0.59 -9.15
CA LEU A 225 13.25 -0.26 -8.41
C LEU A 225 14.04 -1.51 -8.04
N SER A 226 13.37 -2.54 -7.51
CA SER A 226 14.02 -3.80 -7.17
C SER A 226 14.61 -4.50 -8.39
N SER A 227 13.91 -4.47 -9.55
CA SER A 227 14.39 -5.03 -10.81
C SER A 227 15.57 -4.24 -11.37
N ALA A 228 15.51 -2.91 -11.34
CA ALA A 228 16.59 -2.04 -11.81
C ALA A 228 17.88 -2.26 -11.00
N ARG A 229 17.79 -2.31 -9.67
CA ARG A 229 18.93 -2.61 -8.78
C ARG A 229 19.54 -3.99 -9.03
N ALA A 230 18.73 -4.99 -9.40
CA ALA A 230 19.23 -6.33 -9.73
C ALA A 230 20.13 -6.35 -10.97
N GLY A 231 19.96 -5.41 -11.91
CA GLY A 231 20.76 -5.24 -13.11
C GLY A 231 22.18 -4.71 -12.89
N GLY A 232 22.50 -4.17 -11.73
CA GLY A 232 23.86 -3.81 -11.29
C GLY A 232 24.32 -2.39 -11.63
N ASP A 233 23.82 -1.75 -12.67
CA ASP A 233 24.27 -0.43 -13.14
C ASP A 233 23.31 0.72 -12.74
N PHE A 234 22.39 0.45 -11.85
CA PHE A 234 21.38 1.43 -11.42
C PHE A 234 21.77 2.10 -10.10
N LEU A 235 21.65 3.43 -10.05
CA LEU A 235 21.86 4.23 -8.85
C LEU A 235 20.65 5.13 -8.58
N TRP A 236 20.24 5.19 -7.33
CA TRP A 236 19.10 6.01 -6.91
C TRP A 236 19.45 7.01 -5.82
N HIS A 237 19.31 8.31 -6.14
CA HIS A 237 19.42 9.42 -5.20
C HIS A 237 18.03 9.95 -4.84
N HIS A 238 17.81 10.26 -3.57
CA HIS A 238 16.58 10.86 -3.07
C HIS A 238 16.85 12.16 -2.31
N VAL A 239 16.12 13.22 -2.66
CA VAL A 239 16.16 14.52 -1.99
C VAL A 239 14.82 14.77 -1.34
N GLU A 240 14.80 15.06 -0.03
CA GLU A 240 13.55 15.29 0.71
C GLU A 240 13.76 16.23 1.91
N PRO A 241 12.71 17.00 2.33
CA PRO A 241 12.79 17.85 3.51
C PRO A 241 12.52 17.15 4.84
N HIS A 242 12.02 15.90 4.82
CA HIS A 242 11.70 15.09 5.99
C HIS A 242 12.34 13.69 5.88
N MET A 243 11.90 12.73 6.67
CA MET A 243 12.34 11.33 6.57
C MET A 243 11.16 10.46 6.15
N SER A 244 11.18 9.98 4.89
CA SER A 244 10.22 9.00 4.35
C SER A 244 10.80 7.59 4.29
N LEU A 245 9.95 6.59 4.11
CA LEU A 245 10.39 5.22 3.81
C LEU A 245 11.17 5.18 2.48
N THR A 246 10.80 6.02 1.53
CA THR A 246 11.47 6.18 0.24
C THR A 246 12.90 6.68 0.43
N GLY A 247 13.09 7.72 1.26
CA GLY A 247 14.41 8.23 1.59
C GLY A 247 15.24 7.26 2.42
N ALA A 248 14.60 6.48 3.31
CA ALA A 248 15.26 5.46 4.11
C ALA A 248 15.85 4.31 3.26
N ASP A 249 15.21 3.97 2.11
CA ASP A 249 15.64 2.90 1.20
C ASP A 249 16.52 3.36 0.04
N ALA A 250 16.58 4.66 -0.26
CA ALA A 250 17.40 5.21 -1.34
C ALA A 250 18.89 4.88 -1.14
N ASP A 251 19.65 4.70 -2.25
CA ASP A 251 21.09 4.45 -2.17
C ASP A 251 21.83 5.63 -1.53
N ARG A 252 21.38 6.86 -1.85
CA ARG A 252 21.82 8.10 -1.19
C ARG A 252 20.61 8.98 -0.91
N ARG A 253 20.46 9.39 0.33
CA ARG A 253 19.46 10.37 0.77
C ARG A 253 20.14 11.70 1.08
N PHE A 254 19.56 12.80 0.56
CA PHE A 254 20.00 14.17 0.80
C PHE A 254 18.86 14.96 1.43
N THR A 255 19.12 15.56 2.56
CA THR A 255 18.14 16.42 3.23
C THR A 255 18.22 17.83 2.67
N VAL A 256 17.07 18.38 2.27
CA VAL A 256 16.94 19.75 1.79
C VAL A 256 16.11 20.57 2.76
N ALA A 257 16.45 21.82 2.99
CA ALA A 257 15.62 22.71 3.79
C ALA A 257 14.24 22.90 3.13
N PRO A 258 13.11 22.85 3.90
CA PRO A 258 11.77 22.96 3.37
C PRO A 258 11.56 24.18 2.47
N GLY A 259 11.03 23.98 1.25
CA GLY A 259 10.79 25.02 0.26
C GLY A 259 12.05 25.49 -0.50
N ARG A 260 13.18 24.79 -0.35
CA ARG A 260 14.43 25.09 -1.06
C ARG A 260 14.75 24.13 -2.20
N GLU A 261 13.90 23.15 -2.46
CA GLU A 261 14.00 22.23 -3.59
C GLU A 261 14.09 22.96 -4.95
N PRO A 262 13.35 24.07 -5.21
CA PRO A 262 13.47 24.81 -6.47
C PRO A 262 14.88 25.37 -6.72
N LEU A 263 15.62 25.73 -5.65
CA LEU A 263 16.97 26.25 -5.78
C LEU A 263 17.94 25.17 -6.29
N LEU A 264 17.86 23.97 -5.72
CA LEU A 264 18.61 22.81 -6.20
C LEU A 264 18.24 22.49 -7.64
N LEU A 265 16.93 22.39 -7.94
CA LEU A 265 16.45 22.02 -9.28
C LEU A 265 16.80 23.09 -10.34
N SER A 266 16.82 24.37 -9.99
CA SER A 266 17.29 25.44 -10.88
C SER A 266 18.77 25.25 -11.23
N PHE A 267 19.60 24.90 -10.24
CA PHE A 267 21.00 24.57 -10.46
C PHE A 267 21.13 23.34 -11.39
N LEU A 268 20.44 22.25 -11.08
CA LEU A 268 20.51 21.03 -11.88
C LEU A 268 20.01 21.22 -13.31
N LEU A 269 18.98 22.03 -13.52
CA LEU A 269 18.48 22.38 -14.87
C LEU A 269 19.58 23.06 -15.69
N ARG A 270 20.29 24.01 -15.10
CA ARG A 270 21.42 24.69 -15.77
C ARG A 270 22.57 23.72 -16.09
N GLU A 271 22.95 22.89 -15.16
CA GLU A 271 23.98 21.85 -15.37
C GLU A 271 23.60 20.89 -16.53
N VAL A 272 22.34 20.46 -16.60
CA VAL A 272 21.85 19.60 -17.70
C VAL A 272 21.87 20.35 -19.04
N LEU A 273 21.44 21.62 -19.10
CA LEU A 273 21.45 22.40 -20.35
C LEU A 273 22.86 22.71 -20.82
N GLU A 274 23.80 23.02 -19.92
CA GLU A 274 25.16 23.41 -20.25
C GLU A 274 26.06 22.20 -20.55
N ARG A 275 25.96 21.14 -19.76
CA ARG A 275 26.92 20.01 -19.81
C ARG A 275 26.40 18.77 -20.53
N LYS A 276 25.10 18.46 -20.43
CA LYS A 276 24.51 17.24 -21.03
C LYS A 276 23.86 17.52 -22.38
N SER A 277 23.13 18.63 -22.51
CA SER A 277 22.31 18.93 -23.68
C SER A 277 22.57 20.33 -24.21
N PRO A 278 23.84 20.69 -24.57
CA PRO A 278 24.22 22.05 -24.92
C PRO A 278 23.56 22.60 -26.21
N LYS A 279 22.94 21.75 -27.00
CA LYS A 279 22.17 22.15 -28.20
C LYS A 279 20.75 22.59 -27.89
N ILE A 280 20.22 22.23 -26.74
CA ILE A 280 18.87 22.60 -26.33
C ILE A 280 18.86 24.06 -25.83
N ARG A 281 17.89 24.84 -26.30
CA ARG A 281 17.67 26.23 -25.86
C ARG A 281 16.26 26.37 -25.33
N LEU A 282 16.14 26.81 -24.08
CA LEU A 282 14.86 27.23 -23.52
C LEU A 282 14.59 28.71 -23.89
N PRO A 283 13.31 29.13 -24.03
CA PRO A 283 12.97 30.55 -24.13
C PRO A 283 13.61 31.34 -22.96
N GLY A 284 14.25 32.47 -23.24
CA GLY A 284 14.97 33.25 -22.25
C GLY A 284 14.10 33.67 -21.06
N GLU A 285 12.84 34.01 -21.34
CA GLU A 285 11.86 34.37 -20.32
C GLU A 285 11.49 33.20 -19.39
N LEU A 286 11.35 31.99 -19.92
CA LEU A 286 11.11 30.78 -19.12
C LEU A 286 12.35 30.45 -18.27
N LEU A 287 13.52 30.56 -18.85
CA LEU A 287 14.79 30.32 -18.16
C LEU A 287 15.06 31.31 -17.03
N ALA A 288 14.50 32.54 -17.10
CA ALA A 288 14.57 33.52 -16.05
C ALA A 288 13.80 33.17 -14.78
N ALA A 289 12.76 32.33 -14.90
CA ALA A 289 12.06 31.75 -13.75
C ALA A 289 12.94 30.79 -12.92
N PHE A 290 14.02 30.28 -13.52
CA PHE A 290 15.00 29.41 -12.86
C PHE A 290 16.36 30.13 -12.81
N PRO A 291 16.60 30.96 -11.80
CA PRO A 291 17.77 31.81 -11.75
C PRO A 291 19.06 31.00 -11.68
N ARG A 292 20.11 31.53 -12.30
CA ARG A 292 21.44 30.94 -12.20
C ARG A 292 21.93 31.01 -10.75
N THR A 293 22.43 29.91 -10.24
CA THR A 293 22.93 29.79 -8.88
C THR A 293 24.23 28.99 -8.85
N THR A 294 24.98 29.09 -7.76
CA THR A 294 26.24 28.36 -7.57
C THR A 294 26.08 27.27 -6.56
N VAL A 295 27.03 26.33 -6.53
CA VAL A 295 27.07 25.24 -5.54
C VAL A 295 27.04 25.78 -4.11
N GLU A 296 27.82 26.84 -3.86
CA GLU A 296 27.93 27.47 -2.54
C GLU A 296 26.62 28.11 -2.10
N LYS A 297 25.88 28.72 -3.05
CA LYS A 297 24.56 29.29 -2.75
C LYS A 297 23.53 28.21 -2.49
N VAL A 298 23.50 27.13 -3.28
CA VAL A 298 22.62 25.99 -3.04
C VAL A 298 22.94 25.36 -1.68
N SER A 299 24.23 25.15 -1.39
CA SER A 299 24.66 24.58 -0.12
C SER A 299 24.20 25.42 1.07
N ARG A 300 24.47 26.72 1.06
CA ARG A 300 24.13 27.60 2.16
C ARG A 300 22.62 27.74 2.37
N ASP A 301 21.85 27.90 1.27
CA ASP A 301 20.43 28.26 1.35
C ASP A 301 19.52 27.05 1.41
N ALA A 302 19.95 25.90 0.86
CA ALA A 302 19.20 24.63 0.88
C ALA A 302 19.70 23.62 1.94
N GLY A 303 20.82 23.93 2.60
CA GLY A 303 21.37 23.08 3.67
C GLY A 303 21.99 21.76 3.18
N ILE A 304 22.32 21.65 1.89
CA ILE A 304 22.92 20.45 1.30
C ILE A 304 24.44 20.68 1.23
N PRO A 305 25.31 19.77 1.71
CA PRO A 305 26.76 19.91 1.62
C PRO A 305 27.22 20.16 0.17
N PRO A 306 28.26 21.02 -0.05
CA PRO A 306 28.71 21.40 -1.40
C PRO A 306 29.12 20.19 -2.27
N GLU A 307 29.78 19.20 -1.67
CA GLU A 307 30.16 17.95 -2.31
C GLU A 307 28.93 17.13 -2.73
N SER A 308 27.87 17.13 -1.94
CA SER A 308 26.61 16.44 -2.26
C SER A 308 25.87 17.13 -3.40
N VAL A 309 25.88 18.47 -3.46
CA VAL A 309 25.31 19.23 -4.59
C VAL A 309 26.03 18.87 -5.90
N LYS A 310 27.38 18.83 -5.86
CA LYS A 310 28.20 18.44 -7.01
C LYS A 310 27.95 16.96 -7.39
N GLU A 311 27.90 16.06 -6.42
CA GLU A 311 27.61 14.64 -6.65
C GLU A 311 26.29 14.43 -7.38
N ILE A 312 25.22 15.06 -6.94
CA ILE A 312 23.90 14.97 -7.59
C ILE A 312 23.98 15.45 -9.04
N ALA A 313 24.62 16.61 -9.28
CA ALA A 313 24.74 17.18 -10.62
C ALA A 313 25.59 16.29 -11.54
N ASP A 314 26.76 15.85 -11.07
CA ASP A 314 27.67 15.02 -11.86
C ASP A 314 27.04 13.67 -12.23
N ARG A 315 26.34 13.02 -11.30
CA ARG A 315 25.60 11.79 -11.58
C ARG A 315 24.50 12.00 -12.62
N LEU A 316 23.69 13.05 -12.46
CA LEU A 316 22.61 13.38 -13.40
C LEU A 316 23.13 13.67 -14.82
N VAL A 317 24.23 14.40 -14.93
CA VAL A 317 24.85 14.74 -16.22
C VAL A 317 25.53 13.53 -16.87
N ALA A 318 26.25 12.74 -16.09
CA ALA A 318 27.01 11.58 -16.59
C ALA A 318 26.13 10.39 -16.97
N ALA A 319 24.97 10.23 -16.38
CA ALA A 319 24.05 9.12 -16.66
C ALA A 319 23.65 9.10 -18.13
N ARG A 320 23.61 7.91 -18.74
CA ARG A 320 23.16 7.75 -20.13
C ARG A 320 21.65 7.88 -20.25
N ARG A 321 20.93 7.36 -19.27
CA ARG A 321 19.46 7.29 -19.22
C ARG A 321 18.93 7.82 -17.88
N PRO A 322 19.18 9.13 -17.56
CA PRO A 322 18.72 9.68 -16.30
C PRO A 322 17.19 9.80 -16.28
N LEU A 323 16.60 9.63 -15.10
CA LEU A 323 15.21 9.90 -14.82
C LEU A 323 15.10 10.73 -13.54
N LEU A 324 14.38 11.84 -13.59
CA LEU A 324 14.05 12.64 -12.42
C LEU A 324 12.55 12.53 -12.17
N ILE A 325 12.13 12.29 -10.92
CA ILE A 325 10.72 12.29 -10.52
C ILE A 325 10.56 13.22 -9.33
N ALA A 326 9.76 14.26 -9.47
CA ALA A 326 9.34 15.12 -8.37
C ALA A 326 7.87 14.86 -8.03
N GLY A 327 7.55 14.84 -6.74
CA GLY A 327 6.21 14.53 -6.30
C GLY A 327 6.03 14.63 -4.79
N GLY A 328 4.96 14.02 -4.30
CA GLY A 328 4.68 13.89 -2.86
C GLY A 328 4.78 15.22 -2.12
N ILE A 329 5.48 15.20 -1.00
CA ILE A 329 5.54 16.35 -0.09
C ILE A 329 6.21 17.57 -0.72
N SER A 330 7.24 17.41 -1.60
CA SER A 330 7.91 18.54 -2.24
C SER A 330 7.07 19.26 -3.30
N THR A 331 6.01 18.61 -3.80
CA THR A 331 5.04 19.25 -4.72
C THR A 331 3.74 19.67 -4.02
N ALA A 332 3.57 19.31 -2.75
CA ALA A 332 2.43 19.69 -1.92
C ALA A 332 2.77 20.81 -0.92
N GLN A 333 3.54 21.79 -1.37
CA GLN A 333 3.95 22.98 -0.60
C GLN A 333 3.86 24.24 -1.50
N PRO A 334 4.02 25.45 -0.97
CA PRO A 334 3.86 26.68 -1.74
C PRO A 334 4.73 26.75 -3.01
N GLU A 335 5.91 26.16 -2.96
CA GLU A 335 6.89 26.11 -4.06
C GLU A 335 6.68 24.88 -5.00
N GLY A 336 5.59 24.15 -4.82
CA GLY A 336 5.35 22.87 -5.51
C GLY A 336 5.26 22.96 -7.03
N LEU A 337 4.75 24.07 -7.57
CA LEU A 337 4.68 24.28 -9.01
C LEU A 337 6.07 24.45 -9.63
N GLU A 338 6.97 25.20 -8.98
CA GLU A 338 8.37 25.39 -9.41
C GLU A 338 9.14 24.08 -9.37
N VAL A 339 8.95 23.30 -8.29
CA VAL A 339 9.54 21.95 -8.17
C VAL A 339 9.11 21.06 -9.33
N ALA A 340 7.82 20.98 -9.60
CA ALA A 340 7.27 20.17 -10.66
C ALA A 340 7.70 20.63 -12.05
N ALA A 341 7.70 21.95 -12.29
CA ALA A 341 8.09 22.54 -13.59
C ALA A 341 9.59 22.34 -13.87
N ALA A 342 10.47 22.60 -12.89
CA ALA A 342 11.89 22.35 -13.04
C ALA A 342 12.20 20.87 -13.31
N ALA A 343 11.52 19.97 -12.61
CA ALA A 343 11.64 18.53 -12.83
C ALA A 343 11.23 18.13 -14.26
N ALA A 344 10.09 18.62 -14.74
CA ALA A 344 9.59 18.36 -16.07
C ALA A 344 10.53 18.92 -17.18
N LEU A 345 11.10 20.10 -16.96
CA LEU A 345 12.10 20.68 -17.86
C LEU A 345 13.40 19.88 -17.88
N ILE A 346 13.86 19.38 -16.74
CA ILE A 346 15.04 18.51 -16.67
C ILE A 346 14.77 17.19 -17.41
N GLN A 347 13.59 16.60 -17.23
CA GLN A 347 13.19 15.37 -17.95
C GLN A 347 13.20 15.58 -19.46
N TRP A 348 12.64 16.70 -19.93
CA TRP A 348 12.60 17.06 -21.34
C TRP A 348 14.01 17.35 -21.88
N ALA A 349 14.79 18.17 -21.20
CA ALA A 349 16.15 18.52 -21.61
C ALA A 349 17.10 17.31 -21.61
N ALA A 350 16.94 16.38 -20.67
CA ALA A 350 17.72 15.15 -20.60
C ALA A 350 17.26 14.05 -21.55
N GLY A 351 16.27 14.31 -22.42
CA GLY A 351 15.72 13.33 -23.37
C GLY A 351 15.03 12.13 -22.72
N ALA A 352 14.38 12.33 -21.58
CA ALA A 352 13.65 11.27 -20.90
C ALA A 352 12.27 11.03 -21.52
N ILE A 353 11.68 12.04 -22.17
CA ILE A 353 10.39 11.95 -22.85
C ILE A 353 10.60 11.54 -24.32
N PRO A 354 9.88 10.56 -24.88
CA PRO A 354 8.79 9.77 -24.25
C PRO A 354 9.24 8.43 -23.66
N GLU A 355 10.49 8.04 -23.75
CA GLU A 355 10.93 6.67 -23.43
C GLU A 355 10.82 6.29 -21.95
N ARG A 356 11.19 7.21 -21.04
CA ARG A 356 11.19 7.02 -19.58
C ARG A 356 10.07 7.77 -18.89
N VAL A 357 9.58 8.84 -19.52
CA VAL A 357 8.44 9.66 -19.09
C VAL A 357 7.38 9.56 -20.19
N ASP A 358 6.41 8.68 -20.01
CA ASP A 358 5.46 8.28 -21.04
C ASP A 358 4.07 8.89 -20.81
N PHE A 359 3.74 9.93 -21.59
CA PHE A 359 2.42 10.56 -21.57
C PHE A 359 1.35 9.73 -22.29
N ALA A 360 1.71 8.78 -23.17
CA ALA A 360 0.73 7.91 -23.81
C ALA A 360 0.10 6.95 -22.79
N GLY A 361 0.94 6.35 -21.91
CA GLY A 361 0.51 5.46 -20.85
C GLY A 361 0.21 6.17 -19.52
N GLY A 362 -0.10 7.47 -19.54
CA GLY A 362 -0.28 8.28 -18.34
C GLY A 362 -1.27 7.72 -17.33
N GLU A 363 -1.05 8.04 -16.07
CA GLU A 363 -1.86 7.60 -14.95
C GLU A 363 -3.25 8.25 -15.00
N ASN A 364 -4.31 7.51 -14.66
CA ASN A 364 -5.70 7.98 -14.78
C ASN A 364 -6.11 8.95 -13.66
N TYR A 365 -5.45 10.11 -13.60
CA TYR A 365 -5.77 11.22 -12.68
C TYR A 365 -6.31 12.48 -13.40
N ARG A 366 -6.63 12.36 -14.69
CA ARG A 366 -7.05 13.52 -15.51
C ARG A 366 -8.29 14.22 -14.93
N ASN A 367 -9.30 13.44 -14.52
CA ASN A 367 -10.57 13.96 -14.01
C ASN A 367 -10.52 14.33 -12.51
N VAL A 368 -9.43 13.99 -11.82
CA VAL A 368 -9.26 14.34 -10.42
C VAL A 368 -9.08 15.85 -10.28
N GLY A 369 -10.00 16.48 -9.54
CA GLY A 369 -10.01 17.90 -9.23
C GLY A 369 -8.97 18.30 -8.20
N THR A 370 -9.13 19.49 -7.67
CA THR A 370 -8.24 20.10 -6.70
C THR A 370 -8.99 20.48 -5.42
N LEU A 371 -8.27 20.88 -4.38
CA LEU A 371 -8.90 21.40 -3.15
C LEU A 371 -9.76 22.64 -3.44
N ARG A 372 -9.35 23.48 -4.42
CA ARG A 372 -10.14 24.65 -4.88
C ARG A 372 -11.51 24.24 -5.43
N ASP A 373 -11.60 23.11 -6.11
CA ASP A 373 -12.89 22.64 -6.64
C ASP A 373 -13.83 22.23 -5.51
N MET A 374 -13.29 21.67 -4.42
CA MET A 374 -14.06 21.36 -3.21
C MET A 374 -14.49 22.65 -2.46
N GLU A 375 -13.65 23.68 -2.44
CA GLU A 375 -14.03 25.01 -1.90
C GLU A 375 -15.19 25.64 -2.70
N LYS A 376 -15.11 25.57 -4.04
CA LYS A 376 -16.21 26.02 -4.91
C LYS A 376 -17.49 25.26 -4.66
N LEU A 377 -17.41 23.92 -4.54
CA LEU A 377 -18.57 23.11 -4.23
C LEU A 377 -19.19 23.49 -2.89
N SER A 378 -18.37 23.61 -1.85
CA SER A 378 -18.85 24.04 -0.52
C SER A 378 -19.50 25.41 -0.56
N ALA A 379 -18.93 26.37 -1.29
CA ALA A 379 -19.49 27.71 -1.47
C ALA A 379 -20.84 27.70 -2.22
N ARG A 380 -21.02 26.85 -3.24
CA ARG A 380 -22.31 26.66 -3.95
C ARG A 380 -23.38 26.11 -3.01
N MET A 381 -23.02 25.11 -2.18
CA MET A 381 -23.95 24.58 -1.15
C MET A 381 -24.30 25.67 -0.12
N ALA A 382 -23.29 26.45 0.32
CA ALA A 382 -23.50 27.54 1.27
C ALA A 382 -24.54 28.58 0.78
N LYS A 383 -24.56 28.85 -0.52
CA LYS A 383 -25.49 29.78 -1.18
C LYS A 383 -26.90 29.17 -1.46
N GLY A 384 -27.09 27.88 -1.16
CA GLY A 384 -28.34 27.18 -1.46
C GLY A 384 -28.57 26.89 -2.95
N GLU A 385 -27.49 26.87 -3.77
CA GLU A 385 -27.56 26.57 -5.19
C GLU A 385 -27.64 25.05 -5.47
N ALA A 386 -27.28 24.21 -4.48
CA ALA A 386 -27.29 22.78 -4.58
C ALA A 386 -28.67 22.19 -4.27
N GLY A 387 -29.18 21.37 -5.16
CA GLY A 387 -30.36 20.54 -4.97
C GLY A 387 -30.00 19.19 -4.36
N VAL A 388 -30.05 18.12 -5.15
CA VAL A 388 -29.59 16.80 -4.73
C VAL A 388 -28.05 16.71 -4.90
N VAL A 389 -27.35 16.27 -3.84
CA VAL A 389 -25.90 16.07 -3.86
C VAL A 389 -25.60 14.60 -3.62
N PHE A 390 -25.05 13.94 -4.64
CA PHE A 390 -24.55 12.58 -4.54
C PHE A 390 -23.09 12.58 -4.08
N LEU A 391 -22.78 11.75 -3.07
CA LEU A 391 -21.47 11.55 -2.49
C LEU A 391 -21.07 10.09 -2.67
N PHE A 392 -20.37 9.81 -3.78
CA PHE A 392 -20.08 8.46 -4.25
C PHE A 392 -18.66 8.05 -3.91
N ARG A 393 -18.46 7.04 -3.04
CA ARG A 393 -17.16 6.50 -2.62
C ARG A 393 -16.14 7.56 -2.24
N THR A 394 -16.56 8.57 -1.48
CA THR A 394 -15.70 9.68 -1.07
C THR A 394 -16.07 10.16 0.35
N ASN A 395 -15.05 10.59 1.12
CA ASN A 395 -15.24 11.05 2.51
C ASN A 395 -14.68 12.47 2.74
N PRO A 396 -15.24 13.51 2.10
CA PRO A 396 -14.77 14.88 2.23
C PRO A 396 -14.92 15.47 3.64
N VAL A 397 -15.91 15.02 4.43
CA VAL A 397 -16.08 15.49 5.82
C VAL A 397 -14.89 15.13 6.70
N PHE A 398 -14.25 13.98 6.47
CA PHE A 398 -13.03 13.59 7.17
C PHE A 398 -11.80 14.35 6.67
N SER A 399 -11.65 14.48 5.35
CA SER A 399 -10.38 14.82 4.72
C SER A 399 -10.20 16.32 4.39
N LEU A 400 -11.29 17.08 4.29
CA LEU A 400 -11.22 18.51 3.98
C LEU A 400 -10.87 19.35 5.21
N PRO A 401 -10.13 20.46 5.04
CA PRO A 401 -9.80 21.35 6.15
C PRO A 401 -11.03 22.08 6.69
N PRO A 402 -11.05 22.42 8.01
CA PRO A 402 -12.20 23.03 8.66
C PRO A 402 -12.69 24.32 8.00
N ARG A 403 -11.78 25.12 7.45
CA ARG A 403 -12.09 26.40 6.76
C ARG A 403 -13.00 26.24 5.54
N VAL A 404 -13.08 25.02 4.96
CA VAL A 404 -14.00 24.73 3.85
C VAL A 404 -15.45 24.62 4.32
N ALA A 405 -15.67 24.42 5.63
CA ALA A 405 -16.99 24.29 6.25
C ALA A 405 -17.91 23.29 5.50
N PHE A 406 -17.32 22.19 4.97
CA PHE A 406 -18.01 21.27 4.08
C PHE A 406 -19.19 20.59 4.79
N ARG A 407 -19.00 20.13 6.05
CA ARG A 407 -20.04 19.46 6.84
C ARG A 407 -21.25 20.37 7.10
N GLU A 408 -21.02 21.65 7.37
CA GLU A 408 -22.06 22.63 7.65
C GLU A 408 -22.83 23.02 6.37
N ASN A 409 -22.06 23.21 5.28
CA ASN A 409 -22.61 23.68 4.03
C ASN A 409 -23.36 22.60 3.25
N MET A 410 -22.93 21.33 3.33
CA MET A 410 -23.64 20.23 2.65
C MET A 410 -25.08 20.06 3.17
N LYS A 411 -25.37 20.41 4.45
CA LYS A 411 -26.70 20.35 5.05
C LYS A 411 -27.70 21.36 4.47
N LYS A 412 -27.22 22.30 3.63
CA LYS A 412 -28.07 23.28 2.94
C LYS A 412 -28.55 22.77 1.56
N ALA A 413 -28.13 21.61 1.13
CA ALA A 413 -28.67 20.92 -0.04
C ALA A 413 -30.10 20.42 0.24
N ASP A 414 -30.91 20.27 -0.82
CA ASP A 414 -32.27 19.75 -0.67
C ASP A 414 -32.29 18.29 -0.24
N LEU A 415 -31.32 17.49 -0.71
CA LEU A 415 -31.14 16.09 -0.34
C LEU A 415 -29.67 15.67 -0.48
N LEU A 416 -29.16 14.98 0.52
CA LEU A 416 -27.85 14.34 0.48
C LEU A 416 -27.99 12.83 0.26
N VAL A 417 -27.33 12.30 -0.79
CA VAL A 417 -27.30 10.87 -1.10
C VAL A 417 -25.91 10.34 -0.86
N GLY A 418 -25.71 9.56 0.20
CA GLY A 418 -24.45 8.90 0.52
C GLY A 418 -24.36 7.53 -0.14
N MET A 419 -23.29 7.28 -0.90
CA MET A 419 -23.07 6.02 -1.62
C MET A 419 -21.71 5.41 -1.23
N GLY A 420 -21.73 4.39 -0.35
CA GLY A 420 -20.51 3.81 0.21
C GLY A 420 -20.73 2.48 0.90
N GLU A 421 -19.63 1.88 1.39
CA GLU A 421 -19.65 0.59 2.09
C GLU A 421 -19.89 0.74 3.61
N PHE A 422 -19.55 1.92 4.16
CA PHE A 422 -19.57 2.22 5.59
C PHE A 422 -20.29 3.53 5.90
N LEU A 423 -20.82 3.64 7.11
CA LEU A 423 -21.29 4.92 7.65
C LEU A 423 -20.07 5.72 8.15
N ASP A 424 -19.25 6.19 7.22
CA ASP A 424 -18.16 7.11 7.51
C ASP A 424 -18.65 8.51 7.88
N GLU A 425 -17.76 9.47 8.11
CA GLU A 425 -18.09 10.83 8.53
C GLU A 425 -18.98 11.57 7.53
N THR A 426 -18.89 11.22 6.24
CA THR A 426 -19.69 11.84 5.17
C THR A 426 -21.02 11.12 4.98
N VAL A 427 -21.00 9.80 4.82
CA VAL A 427 -22.21 9.00 4.59
C VAL A 427 -23.14 9.08 5.79
N ARG A 428 -22.63 9.22 7.01
CA ARG A 428 -23.43 9.40 8.23
C ARG A 428 -24.27 10.67 8.22
N GLU A 429 -23.88 11.71 7.49
CA GLU A 429 -24.65 12.98 7.37
C GLU A 429 -25.72 12.89 6.27
N ALA A 430 -25.75 11.87 5.42
CA ALA A 430 -26.67 11.74 4.31
C ALA A 430 -28.12 11.56 4.76
N ASP A 431 -29.06 12.01 3.91
CA ASP A 431 -30.50 11.82 4.08
C ASP A 431 -30.98 10.48 3.54
N VAL A 432 -30.35 10.02 2.43
CA VAL A 432 -30.55 8.71 1.85
C VAL A 432 -29.18 8.04 1.69
N VAL A 433 -29.08 6.80 2.13
CA VAL A 433 -27.88 5.97 2.00
C VAL A 433 -28.16 4.83 1.04
N LEU A 434 -27.39 4.77 -0.04
CA LEU A 434 -27.38 3.68 -1.01
C LEU A 434 -26.12 2.86 -0.80
N PRO A 435 -26.20 1.70 -0.13
CA PRO A 435 -25.03 0.91 0.21
C PRO A 435 -24.41 0.23 -1.02
N LEU A 436 -23.09 0.33 -1.13
CA LEU A 436 -22.34 -0.27 -2.24
C LEU A 436 -21.68 -1.57 -1.80
N SER A 437 -21.66 -2.55 -2.72
CA SER A 437 -20.98 -3.82 -2.53
C SER A 437 -19.46 -3.64 -2.54
N HIS A 438 -18.77 -4.56 -1.89
CA HIS A 438 -17.31 -4.64 -1.96
C HIS A 438 -16.85 -5.07 -3.38
N SER A 439 -15.64 -4.71 -3.78
CA SER A 439 -15.09 -5.05 -5.11
C SER A 439 -15.08 -6.55 -5.41
N LEU A 440 -14.88 -7.40 -4.39
CA LEU A 440 -14.93 -8.87 -4.53
C LEU A 440 -16.37 -9.43 -4.61
N GLU A 441 -17.38 -8.60 -4.48
CA GLU A 441 -18.81 -8.92 -4.65
C GLU A 441 -19.38 -8.36 -5.95
N SER A 442 -18.56 -7.68 -6.77
CA SER A 442 -19.04 -6.82 -7.87
C SER A 442 -18.36 -7.13 -9.19
N TRP A 443 -19.10 -7.06 -10.29
CA TRP A 443 -18.54 -6.97 -11.64
C TRP A 443 -18.10 -5.53 -11.93
N GLY A 444 -16.99 -5.39 -12.69
CA GLY A 444 -16.49 -4.09 -13.13
C GLY A 444 -15.16 -4.19 -13.87
N ASP A 445 -14.62 -3.06 -14.20
CA ASP A 445 -13.24 -2.89 -14.65
C ASP A 445 -12.62 -1.63 -14.03
N VAL A 446 -11.30 -1.68 -13.88
CA VAL A 446 -10.49 -0.53 -13.45
C VAL A 446 -9.43 -0.29 -14.52
N GLU A 447 -9.19 0.96 -14.85
CA GLU A 447 -8.11 1.37 -15.72
C GLU A 447 -7.09 2.18 -14.90
N PRO A 448 -6.11 1.52 -14.26
CA PRO A 448 -5.13 2.19 -13.38
C PRO A 448 -4.35 3.28 -14.11
N ARG A 449 -3.91 2.98 -15.31
CA ARG A 449 -3.30 3.88 -16.29
C ARG A 449 -3.85 3.60 -17.69
N ARG A 450 -3.69 4.51 -18.61
CA ARG A 450 -4.17 4.30 -19.98
C ARG A 450 -3.55 3.04 -20.58
N GLY A 451 -4.41 2.28 -21.27
CA GLY A 451 -4.05 1.04 -21.94
C GLY A 451 -3.99 -0.19 -21.04
N VAL A 452 -4.23 -0.08 -19.71
CA VAL A 452 -4.33 -1.23 -18.83
C VAL A 452 -5.76 -1.39 -18.33
N VAL A 453 -6.44 -2.43 -18.77
CA VAL A 453 -7.78 -2.79 -18.31
C VAL A 453 -7.66 -3.95 -17.33
N SER A 454 -8.03 -3.73 -16.07
CA SER A 454 -8.00 -4.71 -14.98
C SER A 454 -9.42 -5.11 -14.60
N LEU A 455 -9.66 -6.42 -14.46
CA LEU A 455 -10.96 -6.99 -14.18
C LEU A 455 -11.34 -6.82 -12.70
N LEU A 456 -12.57 -6.42 -12.44
CA LEU A 456 -13.28 -6.70 -11.20
C LEU A 456 -14.28 -7.81 -11.46
N GLN A 457 -14.17 -8.92 -10.74
CA GLN A 457 -15.20 -9.96 -10.78
C GLN A 457 -15.56 -10.40 -9.36
N PRO A 458 -16.83 -10.72 -9.11
CA PRO A 458 -17.25 -11.23 -7.82
C PRO A 458 -16.65 -12.63 -7.58
N VAL A 459 -16.25 -12.87 -6.35
CA VAL A 459 -15.74 -14.18 -5.87
C VAL A 459 -16.69 -14.79 -4.85
N LEU A 460 -17.71 -14.05 -4.49
CA LEU A 460 -18.86 -14.48 -3.67
C LEU A 460 -20.06 -13.56 -3.99
N PRO A 461 -21.30 -14.02 -3.72
CA PRO A 461 -22.46 -13.12 -3.76
C PRO A 461 -22.36 -12.04 -2.67
N PRO A 462 -23.05 -10.91 -2.82
CA PRO A 462 -23.08 -9.88 -1.80
C PRO A 462 -23.47 -10.43 -0.41
N LEU A 463 -22.68 -10.07 0.62
CA LEU A 463 -22.91 -10.51 2.00
C LEU A 463 -24.12 -9.80 2.64
N HIS A 464 -24.49 -8.66 2.09
CA HIS A 464 -25.57 -7.80 2.57
C HIS A 464 -26.43 -7.34 1.40
N ASP A 465 -27.56 -6.73 1.67
CA ASP A 465 -28.45 -6.14 0.66
C ASP A 465 -27.82 -4.83 0.10
N THR A 466 -26.82 -5.01 -0.77
CA THR A 466 -26.03 -3.96 -1.39
C THR A 466 -25.97 -4.13 -2.91
N LEU A 467 -25.73 -3.07 -3.64
CA LEU A 467 -25.59 -3.08 -5.10
C LEU A 467 -24.15 -2.82 -5.52
N SER A 468 -23.75 -3.38 -6.66
CA SER A 468 -22.51 -2.96 -7.31
C SER A 468 -22.57 -1.48 -7.67
N ASP A 469 -21.41 -0.84 -7.84
CA ASP A 469 -21.33 0.58 -8.24
C ASP A 469 -22.15 0.86 -9.50
N GLY A 470 -22.04 0.00 -10.50
CA GLY A 470 -22.77 0.15 -11.76
C GLY A 470 -24.25 -0.14 -11.63
N ASP A 471 -24.67 -1.18 -10.86
CA ASP A 471 -26.08 -1.48 -10.67
C ASP A 471 -26.80 -0.39 -9.85
N ALA A 472 -26.11 0.24 -8.89
CA ALA A 472 -26.64 1.40 -8.15
C ALA A 472 -26.91 2.60 -9.08
N LEU A 473 -26.00 2.90 -10.01
CA LEU A 473 -26.19 3.93 -11.03
C LEU A 473 -27.33 3.59 -11.99
N LEU A 474 -27.47 2.33 -12.39
CA LEU A 474 -28.57 1.86 -13.24
C LEU A 474 -29.91 1.93 -12.50
N GLY A 475 -29.95 1.63 -11.19
CA GLY A 475 -31.11 1.79 -10.34
C GLY A 475 -31.60 3.22 -10.29
N LEU A 476 -30.71 4.19 -10.19
CA LEU A 476 -31.05 5.63 -10.25
C LEU A 476 -31.67 6.02 -11.60
N LEU A 477 -31.34 5.31 -12.70
CA LEU A 477 -31.93 5.51 -14.04
C LEU A 477 -33.28 4.81 -14.22
N GLY A 478 -33.84 4.18 -13.18
CA GLY A 478 -35.12 3.44 -13.25
C GLY A 478 -34.99 2.10 -13.98
N LYS A 479 -33.79 1.64 -14.27
CA LYS A 479 -33.53 0.30 -14.80
C LYS A 479 -33.40 -0.63 -13.61
N GLY A 480 -34.51 -1.29 -13.25
CA GLY A 480 -34.67 -2.04 -12.00
C GLY A 480 -33.45 -2.84 -11.57
N SER A 481 -33.12 -2.73 -10.30
CA SER A 481 -32.04 -3.47 -9.62
C SER A 481 -32.22 -4.99 -9.63
N GLY A 482 -33.33 -5.49 -10.11
CA GLY A 482 -33.69 -6.90 -10.18
C GLY A 482 -33.50 -7.58 -11.54
N SER A 483 -33.08 -6.87 -12.59
CA SER A 483 -32.68 -7.54 -13.83
C SER A 483 -31.32 -8.21 -13.61
N ALA A 484 -31.32 -9.50 -13.30
CA ALA A 484 -30.10 -10.30 -13.20
C ALA A 484 -29.14 -9.96 -14.35
N GLY A 485 -28.03 -9.28 -14.04
CA GLY A 485 -26.98 -8.98 -14.99
C GLY A 485 -26.99 -7.58 -15.63
N GLY A 486 -27.67 -6.56 -15.09
CA GLY A 486 -27.75 -5.22 -15.67
C GLY A 486 -26.39 -4.60 -16.00
N TYR A 487 -25.55 -4.37 -15.01
CA TYR A 487 -24.22 -3.80 -15.24
C TYR A 487 -23.25 -4.80 -15.87
N LYS A 488 -23.30 -6.08 -15.53
CA LYS A 488 -22.50 -7.15 -16.16
C LYS A 488 -22.69 -7.19 -17.68
N ASN A 489 -23.93 -7.05 -18.17
CA ASN A 489 -24.21 -7.06 -19.60
C ASN A 489 -23.64 -5.83 -20.32
N LEU A 490 -23.72 -4.64 -19.68
CA LEU A 490 -23.08 -3.43 -20.21
C LEU A 490 -21.55 -3.58 -20.28
N LEU A 491 -20.94 -4.18 -19.27
CA LEU A 491 -19.51 -4.47 -19.25
C LEU A 491 -19.12 -5.41 -20.38
N ALA A 492 -19.86 -6.52 -20.57
CA ALA A 492 -19.60 -7.49 -21.62
C ALA A 492 -19.63 -6.83 -23.02
N ALA A 493 -20.63 -5.98 -23.27
CA ALA A 493 -20.73 -5.22 -24.51
C ALA A 493 -19.59 -4.18 -24.68
N ALA A 494 -19.22 -3.50 -23.59
CA ALA A 494 -18.13 -2.52 -23.60
C ALA A 494 -16.76 -3.20 -23.86
N TRP A 495 -16.51 -4.34 -23.23
CA TRP A 495 -15.28 -5.12 -23.45
C TRP A 495 -15.21 -5.70 -24.86
N GLU A 496 -16.35 -6.23 -25.37
CA GLU A 496 -16.42 -6.71 -26.77
C GLU A 496 -16.09 -5.60 -27.75
N LYS A 497 -16.69 -4.41 -27.58
CA LYS A 497 -16.45 -3.25 -28.44
C LYS A 497 -15.00 -2.74 -28.39
N ARG A 498 -14.37 -2.73 -27.17
CA ARG A 498 -13.02 -2.17 -26.97
C ARG A 498 -11.91 -3.17 -27.31
N LEU A 499 -12.06 -4.42 -26.85
CA LEU A 499 -11.00 -5.42 -26.83
C LEU A 499 -11.21 -6.53 -27.88
N GLY A 500 -12.43 -6.63 -28.45
CA GLY A 500 -12.86 -7.76 -29.27
C GLY A 500 -13.01 -9.06 -28.44
N GLY A 501 -13.54 -10.12 -29.06
CA GLY A 501 -13.79 -11.38 -28.38
C GLY A 501 -12.55 -12.02 -27.75
N ALA A 502 -11.42 -12.02 -28.46
CA ALA A 502 -10.17 -12.57 -27.95
C ALA A 502 -9.63 -11.77 -26.75
N GLY A 503 -9.72 -10.43 -26.79
CA GLY A 503 -9.28 -9.55 -25.70
C GLY A 503 -10.18 -9.68 -24.48
N ARG A 504 -11.51 -9.77 -24.67
CA ARG A 504 -12.47 -10.04 -23.59
C ARG A 504 -12.17 -11.38 -22.89
N ASN A 505 -11.95 -12.44 -23.66
CA ASN A 505 -11.64 -13.75 -23.09
C ASN A 505 -10.31 -13.71 -22.30
N ARG A 506 -9.30 -13.02 -22.81
CA ARG A 506 -8.04 -12.81 -22.09
C ARG A 506 -8.24 -12.03 -20.78
N LEU A 507 -9.10 -10.99 -20.77
CA LEU A 507 -9.45 -10.23 -19.57
C LEU A 507 -10.07 -11.14 -18.51
N LEU A 508 -11.01 -11.99 -18.90
CA LEU A 508 -11.67 -12.94 -17.98
C LEU A 508 -10.70 -14.03 -17.48
N GLU A 509 -9.80 -14.51 -18.33
CA GLU A 509 -8.84 -15.57 -17.98
C GLU A 509 -7.69 -15.05 -17.12
N LYS A 510 -7.06 -13.92 -17.49
CA LYS A 510 -5.86 -13.39 -16.84
C LYS A 510 -6.14 -12.33 -15.79
N GLY A 511 -7.34 -11.74 -15.78
CA GLY A 511 -7.69 -10.63 -14.92
C GLY A 511 -7.25 -9.26 -15.45
N TYR A 512 -6.55 -9.21 -16.58
CA TYR A 512 -6.13 -7.93 -17.21
C TYR A 512 -5.84 -8.06 -18.70
N VAL A 513 -5.86 -6.92 -19.37
CA VAL A 513 -5.35 -6.72 -20.74
C VAL A 513 -4.51 -5.45 -20.76
N GLU A 514 -3.35 -5.52 -21.40
CA GLU A 514 -2.52 -4.36 -21.71
C GLU A 514 -2.53 -4.10 -23.20
N GLU A 515 -2.94 -2.88 -23.58
CA GLU A 515 -3.02 -2.40 -24.96
C GLU A 515 -1.72 -1.66 -25.31
N THR A 516 -1.17 -1.89 -26.47
CA THR A 516 -0.04 -1.11 -26.98
C THR A 516 -0.53 0.25 -27.43
N LEU A 517 -0.07 1.31 -26.77
CA LEU A 517 -0.40 2.68 -27.12
C LEU A 517 0.68 3.28 -28.02
N PRO A 518 0.30 4.10 -29.02
CA PRO A 518 1.28 4.82 -29.83
C PRO A 518 2.05 5.81 -28.96
N SER A 519 3.34 5.96 -29.23
CA SER A 519 4.18 6.96 -28.55
C SER A 519 3.59 8.36 -28.72
N ARG A 520 3.60 9.14 -27.63
CA ARG A 520 3.08 10.52 -27.62
C ARG A 520 4.22 11.49 -27.34
N PRO A 521 4.85 12.07 -28.37
CA PRO A 521 5.82 13.12 -28.20
C PRO A 521 5.13 14.40 -27.69
N VAL A 522 5.86 15.19 -26.93
CA VAL A 522 5.37 16.49 -26.42
C VAL A 522 6.22 17.60 -26.98
N SER A 523 5.59 18.77 -27.20
CA SER A 523 6.27 20.03 -27.55
C SER A 523 6.26 20.97 -26.36
N LEU A 524 7.32 21.72 -26.18
CA LEU A 524 7.44 22.70 -25.11
C LEU A 524 6.66 23.98 -25.45
N ASP A 525 5.68 24.34 -24.62
CA ASP A 525 5.02 25.65 -24.63
C ASP A 525 5.65 26.57 -23.57
N GLY A 526 6.60 27.38 -24.00
CA GLY A 526 7.32 28.30 -23.13
C GLY A 526 6.51 29.51 -22.65
N LYS A 527 5.49 29.99 -23.37
CA LYS A 527 4.75 31.21 -23.05
C LYS A 527 3.88 31.05 -21.80
N ARG A 528 3.01 30.01 -21.81
CA ARG A 528 2.11 29.72 -20.67
C ARG A 528 2.89 29.42 -19.39
N ALA A 529 3.98 28.67 -19.50
CA ALA A 529 4.82 28.32 -18.36
C ALA A 529 5.50 29.56 -17.78
N THR A 530 6.01 30.47 -18.61
CA THR A 530 6.64 31.70 -18.18
C THR A 530 5.69 32.60 -17.37
N GLU A 531 4.47 32.80 -17.86
CA GLU A 531 3.47 33.65 -17.20
C GLU A 531 3.11 33.09 -15.81
N ALA A 532 2.88 31.80 -15.71
CA ALA A 532 2.52 31.14 -14.44
C ALA A 532 3.67 31.12 -13.40
N LEU A 533 4.93 31.00 -13.86
CA LEU A 533 6.11 30.94 -12.97
C LEU A 533 6.64 32.31 -12.57
N ARG A 534 6.34 33.38 -13.34
CA ARG A 534 6.71 34.78 -13.00
C ARG A 534 6.00 35.34 -11.76
N SER A 535 4.85 34.78 -11.39
CA SER A 535 4.06 35.26 -10.26
C SER A 535 4.60 34.81 -8.88
N THR A 536 5.81 34.27 -8.82
CA THR A 536 6.39 33.76 -7.57
C THR A 536 6.94 34.86 -6.69
N GLY A 537 6.31 35.08 -5.55
CA GLY A 537 6.90 35.83 -4.44
C GLY A 537 8.06 35.06 -3.80
N PRO A 538 8.89 35.73 -2.99
CA PRO A 538 9.95 35.03 -2.25
C PRO A 538 9.37 33.92 -1.39
N ALA A 539 10.09 32.79 -1.29
CA ALA A 539 9.69 31.63 -0.46
C ALA A 539 9.33 32.09 0.95
N SER A 540 8.07 31.91 1.33
CA SER A 540 7.57 32.29 2.65
C SER A 540 7.99 31.25 3.71
N GLY A 541 8.32 31.70 4.91
CA GLY A 541 8.52 30.85 6.08
C GLY A 541 9.90 30.22 6.22
N VAL A 542 10.90 30.68 5.46
CA VAL A 542 12.27 30.18 5.58
C VAL A 542 12.85 30.40 6.97
N GLY A 543 13.40 29.32 7.56
CA GLY A 543 14.02 29.35 8.89
C GLY A 543 13.05 29.20 10.06
N LYS A 544 11.74 29.09 9.80
CA LYS A 544 10.76 28.77 10.83
C LYS A 544 10.54 27.26 10.92
N PRO A 545 10.26 26.72 12.11
CA PRO A 545 9.87 25.31 12.24
C PRO A 545 8.60 25.02 11.42
N VAL A 546 8.58 23.84 10.76
CA VAL A 546 7.49 23.42 9.87
C VAL A 546 6.92 22.08 10.29
N LEU A 547 5.61 21.88 10.05
CA LEU A 547 4.96 20.59 10.15
C LEU A 547 4.56 20.12 8.76
N PHE A 548 4.99 18.92 8.39
CA PHE A 548 4.51 18.21 7.23
C PHE A 548 3.40 17.25 7.60
N LEU A 549 2.32 17.26 6.82
CA LEU A 549 1.26 16.27 6.86
C LEU A 549 1.61 15.17 5.86
N ALA A 550 2.33 14.16 6.33
CA ALA A 550 2.83 13.07 5.49
C ALA A 550 1.77 11.99 5.25
N PRO A 551 1.76 11.33 4.09
CA PRO A 551 0.91 10.17 3.87
C PRO A 551 1.36 8.97 4.73
N SER A 552 0.46 7.98 4.90
CA SER A 552 0.76 6.75 5.63
C SER A 552 0.72 5.54 4.69
N ILE A 553 1.78 4.73 4.68
CA ILE A 553 1.78 3.47 3.93
C ILE A 553 0.67 2.52 4.39
N ARG A 554 0.27 2.59 5.67
CA ARG A 554 -0.76 1.73 6.27
C ARG A 554 -2.17 2.15 5.88
N THR A 555 -2.48 3.44 5.99
CA THR A 555 -3.85 3.96 5.92
C THR A 555 -4.12 4.83 4.71
N PHE A 556 -3.09 5.16 3.91
CA PHE A 556 -3.13 6.06 2.76
C PHE A 556 -3.52 7.50 3.19
N ASP A 557 -4.72 7.93 2.87
CA ASP A 557 -5.32 9.21 3.25
C ASP A 557 -6.35 9.07 4.40
N GLY A 558 -6.37 7.92 5.07
CA GLY A 558 -7.31 7.57 6.13
C GLY A 558 -8.42 6.61 5.69
N ARG A 559 -8.58 6.35 4.38
CA ARG A 559 -9.65 5.45 3.87
C ARG A 559 -9.53 4.00 4.35
N SER A 560 -8.32 3.54 4.67
CA SER A 560 -8.07 2.18 5.17
C SER A 560 -7.94 2.11 6.70
N ARG A 561 -8.14 3.20 7.45
CA ARG A 561 -8.01 3.23 8.92
C ARG A 561 -9.03 2.37 9.65
N ILE A 562 -10.15 2.05 8.99
CA ILE A 562 -11.18 1.15 9.54
C ILE A 562 -10.70 -0.30 9.67
N LEU A 563 -9.63 -0.68 8.97
CA LEU A 563 -9.12 -2.04 8.96
C LEU A 563 -8.27 -2.31 10.22
N PRO A 564 -8.74 -3.12 11.18
CA PRO A 564 -8.08 -3.27 12.49
C PRO A 564 -6.67 -3.83 12.40
N ILE A 565 -6.40 -4.69 11.42
CA ILE A 565 -5.06 -5.24 11.18
C ILE A 565 -4.02 -4.15 10.86
N LEU A 566 -4.40 -3.08 10.18
CA LEU A 566 -3.47 -2.00 9.83
C LEU A 566 -3.03 -1.18 11.04
N ALA A 567 -3.83 -1.17 12.10
CA ALA A 567 -3.42 -0.60 13.37
C ALA A 567 -2.43 -1.51 14.14
N GLU A 568 -2.55 -2.85 13.97
CA GLU A 568 -1.59 -3.83 14.54
C GLU A 568 -0.21 -3.75 13.89
N ILE A 569 -0.15 -3.44 12.59
CA ILE A 569 1.09 -3.41 11.84
C ILE A 569 1.84 -2.12 12.20
N PRO A 570 3.11 -2.21 12.63
CA PRO A 570 3.85 -1.04 13.02
C PRO A 570 4.16 -0.12 11.85
N ASP A 571 4.23 1.17 12.13
CA ASP A 571 4.82 2.14 11.22
C ASP A 571 6.28 1.77 10.93
N PRO A 572 6.73 1.77 9.68
CA PRO A 572 8.06 1.26 9.33
C PRO A 572 9.23 2.02 9.96
N LEU A 573 9.08 3.31 10.21
CA LEU A 573 10.16 4.17 10.71
C LEU A 573 10.15 4.33 12.23
N THR A 574 8.96 4.36 12.84
CA THR A 574 8.80 4.62 14.28
C THR A 574 8.47 3.39 15.10
N THR A 575 8.04 2.31 14.45
CA THR A 575 7.52 1.07 15.03
C THR A 575 6.29 1.25 15.93
N ILE A 576 5.61 2.40 15.86
CA ILE A 576 4.35 2.66 16.55
C ILE A 576 3.21 1.93 15.84
N THR A 577 2.32 1.31 16.61
CA THR A 577 1.17 0.58 16.09
C THR A 577 -0.10 1.42 16.12
N TYR A 578 -0.65 1.72 17.25
CA TYR A 578 -1.93 2.39 17.42
C TYR A 578 -1.78 3.88 17.75
N GLY A 579 -2.79 4.64 17.40
CA GLY A 579 -2.94 6.04 17.76
C GLY A 579 -2.15 7.02 16.88
N PRO A 580 -2.48 8.32 17.00
CA PRO A 580 -1.71 9.39 16.40
C PRO A 580 -0.48 9.75 17.26
N TRP A 581 0.55 10.31 16.63
CA TRP A 581 1.73 10.87 17.30
C TRP A 581 2.33 11.98 16.43
N ILE A 582 3.16 12.82 17.05
CA ILE A 582 4.00 13.78 16.34
C ILE A 582 5.44 13.30 16.33
N SER A 583 6.06 13.16 15.16
CA SER A 583 7.48 12.88 15.02
C SER A 583 8.28 14.19 15.13
N VAL A 584 9.30 14.19 15.94
CA VAL A 584 10.19 15.33 16.19
C VAL A 584 11.65 14.91 16.04
N SER A 585 12.53 15.83 15.64
CA SER A 585 13.96 15.56 15.58
C SER A 585 14.56 15.46 17.00
N GLU A 586 15.74 14.84 17.13
CA GLU A 586 16.49 14.80 18.39
C GLU A 586 16.84 16.21 18.87
N GLU A 587 17.18 17.12 17.94
CA GLU A 587 17.50 18.51 18.21
C GLU A 587 16.29 19.28 18.77
N ASP A 588 15.13 19.15 18.13
CA ASP A 588 13.90 19.84 18.57
C ASP A 588 13.37 19.26 19.86
N ALA A 589 13.52 17.96 20.07
CA ALA A 589 13.16 17.30 21.33
C ALA A 589 14.00 17.84 22.48
N ALA A 590 15.33 17.97 22.30
CA ALA A 590 16.22 18.56 23.29
C ALA A 590 15.89 20.02 23.56
N ARG A 591 15.62 20.81 22.51
CA ARG A 591 15.26 22.24 22.61
C ARG A 591 13.96 22.46 23.37
N ALA A 592 12.94 21.63 23.12
CA ALA A 592 11.63 21.70 23.76
C ALA A 592 11.57 20.97 25.11
N GLY A 593 12.60 20.26 25.51
CA GLY A 593 12.65 19.47 26.75
C GLY A 593 11.65 18.29 26.76
N VAL A 594 11.34 17.73 25.59
CA VAL A 594 10.43 16.60 25.43
C VAL A 594 11.20 15.32 25.10
N ARG A 595 10.60 14.18 25.45
CA ARG A 595 11.11 12.82 25.21
C ARG A 595 10.02 11.97 24.60
N ASP A 596 10.37 10.78 24.14
CA ASP A 596 9.39 9.75 23.73
C ASP A 596 8.30 9.58 24.79
N ARG A 597 7.04 9.53 24.35
CA ARG A 597 5.84 9.40 25.18
C ARG A 597 5.43 10.66 25.97
N ASP A 598 6.18 11.74 25.96
CA ASP A 598 5.66 13.01 26.49
C ASP A 598 4.46 13.48 25.65
N GLU A 599 3.44 14.00 26.30
CA GLU A 599 2.34 14.70 25.62
C GLU A 599 2.76 16.14 25.37
N ALA A 600 2.58 16.60 24.14
CA ALA A 600 2.92 17.97 23.76
C ALA A 600 1.77 18.64 22.98
N THR A 601 1.64 19.95 23.18
CA THR A 601 0.82 20.82 22.35
C THR A 601 1.64 21.26 21.14
N VAL A 602 1.11 20.98 19.95
CA VAL A 602 1.63 21.45 18.66
C VAL A 602 0.70 22.55 18.17
N ALA A 603 1.20 23.72 17.88
CA ALA A 603 0.37 24.86 17.48
C ALA A 603 0.99 25.71 16.36
N SER A 604 0.11 26.30 15.51
CA SER A 604 0.45 27.30 14.52
C SER A 604 -0.77 28.24 14.32
N GLY A 605 -0.63 29.52 14.66
CA GLY A 605 -1.79 30.44 14.69
C GLY A 605 -2.89 29.92 15.61
N ASP A 606 -4.11 29.88 15.09
CA ASP A 606 -5.28 29.38 15.83
C ASP A 606 -5.39 27.86 15.89
N TRP A 607 -4.62 27.14 15.07
CA TRP A 607 -4.63 25.67 15.07
C TRP A 607 -3.76 25.12 16.18
N LYS A 608 -4.30 24.14 16.90
CA LYS A 608 -3.56 23.38 17.90
C LYS A 608 -4.03 21.92 17.97
N ALA A 609 -3.08 21.04 18.26
CA ALA A 609 -3.34 19.64 18.56
C ALA A 609 -2.51 19.20 19.78
N VAL A 610 -3.04 18.28 20.57
CA VAL A 610 -2.31 17.66 21.69
C VAL A 610 -2.02 16.22 21.31
N LEU A 611 -0.75 15.86 21.24
CA LEU A 611 -0.28 14.59 20.70
C LEU A 611 0.87 14.02 21.52
N PRO A 612 0.99 12.69 21.61
CA PRO A 612 2.20 12.07 22.13
C PRO A 612 3.38 12.30 21.18
N VAL A 613 4.56 12.50 21.75
CA VAL A 613 5.80 12.76 21.03
C VAL A 613 6.52 11.44 20.73
N LYS A 614 7.01 11.33 19.50
CA LYS A 614 8.03 10.35 19.08
C LYS A 614 9.28 11.05 18.60
N VAL A 615 10.38 10.86 19.26
CA VAL A 615 11.69 11.30 18.77
C VAL A 615 12.13 10.35 17.67
N GLN A 616 12.30 10.89 16.45
CA GLN A 616 12.60 10.10 15.26
C GLN A 616 14.01 10.43 14.76
N PRO A 617 14.95 9.46 14.75
CA PRO A 617 16.27 9.64 14.19
C PRO A 617 16.21 9.98 12.68
N GLY A 618 17.15 10.77 12.19
CA GLY A 618 17.26 11.16 10.79
C GLY A 618 16.26 12.24 10.32
N LEU A 619 15.38 12.72 11.20
CA LEU A 619 14.53 13.86 10.95
C LEU A 619 15.35 15.16 11.15
N PRO A 620 15.34 16.12 10.20
CA PRO A 620 16.11 17.37 10.34
C PRO A 620 15.51 18.27 11.44
N GLY A 621 16.37 19.08 12.05
CA GLY A 621 15.95 20.11 13.00
C GLY A 621 14.99 21.14 12.38
N GLY A 622 13.98 21.54 13.13
CA GLY A 622 12.92 22.43 12.68
C GLY A 622 11.84 21.76 11.81
N VAL A 623 11.92 20.44 11.62
CA VAL A 623 10.93 19.67 10.85
C VAL A 623 10.15 18.72 11.75
N PHE A 624 8.85 18.85 11.73
CA PHE A 624 7.89 18.00 12.42
C PHE A 624 7.08 17.20 11.40
N VAL A 625 6.71 15.97 11.72
CA VAL A 625 5.90 15.11 10.85
C VAL A 625 4.69 14.58 11.59
N LEU A 626 3.52 14.71 10.98
CA LEU A 626 2.27 14.13 11.42
C LEU A 626 1.64 13.38 10.24
N HIS A 627 1.18 12.18 10.46
CA HIS A 627 0.44 11.49 9.40
C HIS A 627 -0.89 12.21 9.10
N ARG A 628 -1.19 12.35 7.80
CA ARG A 628 -2.35 13.09 7.27
C ARG A 628 -3.69 12.61 7.87
N ASP A 629 -3.80 11.33 8.17
CA ASP A 629 -4.96 10.67 8.74
C ASP A 629 -4.98 10.62 10.27
N ALA A 630 -3.96 11.17 10.92
CA ALA A 630 -3.86 11.20 12.39
C ALA A 630 -4.99 12.03 13.03
N LEU A 631 -5.42 13.06 12.33
CA LEU A 631 -6.48 13.97 12.78
C LEU A 631 -7.52 14.15 11.68
N PRO A 632 -8.82 14.17 12.02
CA PRO A 632 -9.85 14.56 11.06
C PRO A 632 -9.68 16.04 10.69
N ALA A 633 -10.03 16.39 9.45
CA ALA A 633 -10.07 17.77 8.97
C ALA A 633 -8.76 18.56 9.26
N PRO A 634 -7.60 18.15 8.71
CA PRO A 634 -6.32 18.80 9.00
C PRO A 634 -6.25 20.23 8.43
N PRO A 635 -5.43 21.14 9.00
CA PRO A 635 -5.41 22.56 8.67
C PRO A 635 -4.66 22.86 7.36
N VAL A 636 -5.04 22.23 6.27
CA VAL A 636 -4.42 22.36 4.95
C VAL A 636 -4.88 23.65 4.26
N ARG A 637 -3.97 24.39 3.61
CA ARG A 637 -4.27 25.54 2.77
C ARG A 637 -4.37 25.14 1.30
N THR A 638 -5.00 26.00 0.49
CA THR A 638 -5.06 25.81 -0.96
C THR A 638 -3.95 26.63 -1.63
N ASP A 639 -3.16 26.00 -2.46
CA ASP A 639 -2.21 26.73 -3.29
C ASP A 639 -2.95 27.61 -4.32
N PRO A 640 -2.67 28.90 -4.40
CA PRO A 640 -3.41 29.83 -5.27
C PRO A 640 -3.19 29.61 -6.76
N ARG A 641 -2.13 28.94 -7.18
CA ARG A 641 -1.79 28.70 -8.59
C ARG A 641 -2.32 27.36 -9.09
N THR A 642 -2.06 26.30 -8.34
CA THR A 642 -2.43 24.94 -8.73
C THR A 642 -3.84 24.55 -8.25
N GLY A 643 -4.37 25.23 -7.23
CA GLY A 643 -5.60 24.85 -6.55
C GLY A 643 -5.44 23.64 -5.64
N GLY A 644 -4.26 23.05 -5.61
CA GLY A 644 -3.96 21.85 -4.81
C GLY A 644 -3.77 22.13 -3.32
N PRO A 645 -3.69 21.05 -2.50
CA PRO A 645 -3.42 21.17 -1.07
C PRO A 645 -1.96 21.57 -0.81
N VAL A 646 -1.74 22.43 0.20
CA VAL A 646 -0.43 22.73 0.79
C VAL A 646 -0.34 21.94 2.09
N GLU A 647 0.42 20.85 2.07
CA GLU A 647 0.59 19.91 3.19
C GLU A 647 1.72 20.35 4.16
N ARG A 648 2.25 21.57 4.00
CA ARG A 648 3.23 22.22 4.88
C ARG A 648 2.57 23.33 5.69
N ILE A 649 2.78 23.29 7.00
CA ILE A 649 2.32 24.31 7.95
C ILE A 649 3.56 24.97 8.55
N ASP A 650 3.73 26.27 8.33
CA ASP A 650 4.89 27.03 8.80
C ASP A 650 4.65 27.63 10.19
N GLY A 651 5.72 27.91 10.95
CA GLY A 651 5.66 28.59 12.24
C GLY A 651 5.09 27.72 13.36
N ILE A 652 5.47 26.45 13.39
CA ILE A 652 5.05 25.50 14.42
C ILE A 652 5.76 25.78 15.74
N SER A 653 5.01 25.75 16.83
CA SER A 653 5.53 25.68 18.19
C SER A 653 5.21 24.31 18.81
N LEU A 654 6.15 23.81 19.60
CA LEU A 654 6.01 22.57 20.38
C LEU A 654 6.19 22.92 21.87
N SER A 655 5.22 22.56 22.70
CA SER A 655 5.29 22.80 24.14
C SER A 655 4.80 21.57 24.92
N LYS A 656 5.58 21.16 25.92
CA LYS A 656 5.26 20.03 26.80
C LYS A 656 4.02 20.36 27.67
N THR A 657 3.07 19.43 27.77
CA THR A 657 1.90 19.58 28.66
C THR A 657 2.20 19.17 30.11
N GLY A 658 3.30 18.47 30.34
CA GLY A 658 3.65 17.89 31.65
C GLY A 658 3.09 16.47 31.86
N LYS A 659 2.29 15.96 30.92
CA LYS A 659 1.78 14.58 30.95
C LYS A 659 2.65 13.64 30.14
N THR A 660 2.64 12.36 30.52
CA THR A 660 3.22 11.26 29.75
C THR A 660 2.09 10.33 29.32
N VAL A 661 2.11 9.91 28.07
CA VAL A 661 1.10 9.04 27.42
C VAL A 661 1.77 7.77 26.96
N GLU A 662 1.20 6.62 27.33
CA GLU A 662 1.68 5.35 26.81
C GLU A 662 1.33 5.19 25.32
N ILE A 663 2.35 4.97 24.50
CA ILE A 663 2.19 4.63 23.08
C ILE A 663 2.77 3.23 22.81
N PRO A 664 2.05 2.38 22.07
CA PRO A 664 2.52 1.03 21.77
C PRO A 664 3.61 1.07 20.69
N ILE A 665 4.86 0.84 21.11
CA ILE A 665 6.04 0.80 20.26
C ILE A 665 6.60 -0.63 20.32
N LEU A 666 6.80 -1.28 19.15
CA LEU A 666 7.28 -2.66 19.12
C LEU A 666 8.80 -2.78 19.29
N SER A 667 9.57 -1.82 18.78
CA SER A 667 11.03 -1.80 18.97
C SER A 667 11.42 -0.87 20.11
N GLY A 668 12.14 -1.40 21.06
CA GLY A 668 12.64 -0.61 22.21
C GLY A 668 13.90 0.21 21.89
N SER A 669 14.55 -0.04 20.74
CA SER A 669 15.77 0.66 20.33
C SER A 669 15.90 0.67 18.81
N PHE A 670 16.33 1.81 18.27
CA PHE A 670 16.72 1.96 16.86
C PHE A 670 18.21 1.71 16.62
N SER A 671 18.98 1.40 17.66
CA SER A 671 20.38 1.01 17.59
C SER A 671 20.52 -0.49 17.79
N GLN A 672 21.47 -1.11 17.11
CA GLN A 672 21.85 -2.50 17.35
C GLN A 672 22.50 -2.73 18.73
N GLN A 673 22.89 -1.67 19.43
CA GLN A 673 23.53 -1.72 20.77
C GLN A 673 24.75 -2.66 20.82
N GLY A 674 25.54 -2.68 19.77
CA GLY A 674 26.74 -3.54 19.67
C GLY A 674 26.45 -5.04 19.49
N ARG A 675 25.20 -5.45 19.27
CA ARG A 675 24.81 -6.88 19.18
C ARG A 675 25.16 -7.55 17.84
N GLY A 676 25.63 -6.81 16.84
CA GLY A 676 25.99 -7.36 15.52
C GLY A 676 24.84 -8.07 14.80
N LEU A 677 23.59 -7.56 14.95
CA LEU A 677 22.42 -8.14 14.26
C LEU A 677 22.55 -8.05 12.74
N ILE A 678 23.18 -7.00 12.26
CA ILE A 678 23.61 -6.78 10.87
C ILE A 678 25.10 -6.50 10.95
N PRO A 679 25.96 -7.53 10.76
CA PRO A 679 27.41 -7.39 10.95
C PRO A 679 28.06 -6.55 9.86
N ASP A 680 29.19 -5.91 10.18
CA ASP A 680 30.05 -5.26 9.19
C ASP A 680 30.75 -6.26 8.26
N PRO A 681 31.10 -5.90 7.02
CA PRO A 681 31.76 -6.80 6.07
C PRO A 681 33.04 -7.45 6.62
N VAL A 682 33.80 -6.68 7.39
CA VAL A 682 35.10 -7.10 7.96
C VAL A 682 34.96 -8.24 8.98
N HIS A 683 33.86 -8.27 9.72
CA HIS A 683 33.66 -9.28 10.79
C HIS A 683 33.04 -10.59 10.31
N LEU A 684 32.52 -10.67 9.07
CA LEU A 684 31.94 -11.90 8.53
C LEU A 684 32.98 -13.04 8.36
N ASP A 685 34.23 -12.69 8.05
CA ASP A 685 35.29 -13.68 7.85
C ASP A 685 35.89 -14.19 9.17
N GLU A 686 35.81 -13.42 10.24
CA GLU A 686 36.26 -13.83 11.58
C GLU A 686 35.25 -14.79 12.24
N GLU A 687 33.96 -14.53 12.13
CA GLU A 687 32.91 -15.39 12.70
C GLU A 687 32.86 -16.77 12.01
N ARG A 688 33.21 -16.88 10.74
CA ARG A 688 33.24 -18.15 9.99
C ARG A 688 34.38 -19.07 10.40
N ARG A 689 35.41 -18.57 11.10
CA ARG A 689 36.59 -19.34 11.50
C ARG A 689 36.42 -20.08 12.84
N HIS A 690 35.37 -19.79 13.61
CA HIS A 690 35.15 -20.44 14.90
C HIS A 690 34.54 -21.83 14.71
N GLN A 691 35.26 -22.84 15.17
CA GLN A 691 34.78 -24.23 15.24
C GLN A 691 33.58 -24.28 16.22
N ARG A 692 32.44 -24.67 15.74
CA ARG A 692 31.20 -24.65 16.52
C ARG A 692 31.09 -25.87 17.39
N TRP A 693 30.94 -25.66 18.68
CA TRP A 693 30.56 -26.68 19.65
C TRP A 693 29.05 -26.66 19.82
N THR A 694 28.40 -27.82 19.65
CA THR A 694 26.99 -28.01 19.97
C THR A 694 26.80 -29.28 20.78
N LEU A 695 25.90 -29.23 21.80
CA LEU A 695 25.44 -30.40 22.54
C LEU A 695 24.21 -31.03 21.90
N TYR A 696 23.67 -30.43 20.89
CA TYR A 696 22.49 -30.95 20.17
C TYR A 696 22.94 -32.05 19.19
N PRO A 697 22.16 -33.15 19.07
CA PRO A 697 22.44 -34.18 18.08
C PRO A 697 22.28 -33.60 16.66
N GLU A 698 23.03 -34.12 15.73
CA GLU A 698 22.81 -33.82 14.31
C GLU A 698 21.48 -34.40 13.87
N HIS A 699 20.75 -33.61 13.05
CA HIS A 699 19.50 -34.03 12.44
C HIS A 699 19.77 -34.48 11.00
N ASP A 700 19.40 -35.71 10.67
CA ASP A 700 19.50 -36.26 9.32
C ASP A 700 18.27 -35.84 8.49
N HIS A 701 18.51 -35.01 7.46
CA HIS A 701 17.51 -34.53 6.53
C HIS A 701 17.64 -35.28 5.20
N LYS A 702 16.73 -36.22 4.93
CA LYS A 702 16.83 -37.13 3.77
C LYS A 702 16.31 -36.54 2.46
N GLU A 703 15.22 -35.74 2.53
CA GLU A 703 14.51 -35.28 1.33
C GLU A 703 14.41 -33.76 1.24
N TYR A 704 14.09 -33.13 2.35
CA TYR A 704 13.85 -31.70 2.44
C TYR A 704 14.53 -31.12 3.67
N ARG A 705 15.09 -29.94 3.51
CA ARG A 705 15.46 -29.02 4.59
C ARG A 705 14.98 -27.65 4.20
N TRP A 706 13.82 -27.26 4.74
CA TRP A 706 13.19 -25.99 4.38
C TRP A 706 13.96 -24.81 4.97
N ALA A 707 14.24 -23.82 4.13
CA ALA A 707 15.00 -22.63 4.52
C ALA A 707 14.44 -21.37 3.86
N MET A 708 14.83 -20.23 4.41
CA MET A 708 14.46 -18.90 3.89
C MET A 708 15.70 -18.04 3.78
N ALA A 709 15.81 -17.27 2.71
CA ALA A 709 16.81 -16.22 2.56
C ALA A 709 16.12 -14.85 2.49
N VAL A 710 16.65 -13.86 3.19
CA VAL A 710 16.15 -12.49 3.22
C VAL A 710 17.25 -11.53 2.79
N ASP A 711 17.09 -10.91 1.62
CA ASP A 711 18.04 -9.92 1.12
C ASP A 711 17.72 -8.54 1.69
N LEU A 712 18.50 -8.09 2.67
CA LEU A 712 18.32 -6.79 3.33
C LEU A 712 18.58 -5.61 2.39
N GLY A 713 19.39 -5.82 1.32
CA GLY A 713 19.60 -4.80 0.31
C GLY A 713 18.37 -4.55 -0.59
N ARG A 714 17.41 -5.46 -0.54
CA ARG A 714 16.12 -5.35 -1.26
C ARG A 714 14.95 -5.05 -0.33
N CYS A 715 15.08 -5.32 0.98
CA CYS A 715 14.02 -5.08 1.95
C CYS A 715 13.89 -3.59 2.25
N ASN A 716 12.73 -3.02 1.92
CA ASN A 716 12.40 -1.61 2.16
C ASN A 716 11.50 -1.38 3.38
N GLY A 717 11.27 -2.38 4.22
CA GLY A 717 10.48 -2.22 5.45
C GLY A 717 8.96 -2.09 5.29
N CYS A 718 8.39 -2.23 4.10
CA CYS A 718 6.97 -1.91 3.80
C CYS A 718 5.90 -2.74 4.53
N ALA A 719 6.28 -3.74 5.31
CA ALA A 719 5.42 -4.59 6.14
C ALA A 719 4.33 -5.41 5.39
N ALA A 720 4.39 -5.51 4.05
CA ALA A 720 3.44 -6.35 3.28
C ALA A 720 3.50 -7.82 3.71
N CYS A 721 4.70 -8.34 4.01
CA CYS A 721 4.92 -9.69 4.52
C CYS A 721 4.29 -9.94 5.90
N VAL A 722 4.22 -8.91 6.76
CA VAL A 722 3.57 -8.97 8.08
C VAL A 722 2.07 -9.16 7.90
N ALA A 723 1.42 -8.31 7.10
CA ALA A 723 0.00 -8.42 6.80
C ALA A 723 -0.36 -9.76 6.12
N ALA A 724 0.46 -10.18 5.15
CA ALA A 724 0.27 -11.47 4.48
C ALA A 724 0.33 -12.65 5.46
N CYS A 725 1.25 -12.61 6.43
CA CYS A 725 1.38 -13.62 7.48
C CYS A 725 0.14 -13.66 8.38
N HIS A 726 -0.37 -12.51 8.81
CA HIS A 726 -1.59 -12.43 9.63
C HIS A 726 -2.78 -13.08 8.94
N VAL A 727 -3.03 -12.71 7.68
CA VAL A 727 -4.18 -13.22 6.92
C VAL A 727 -4.03 -14.71 6.62
N GLU A 728 -2.86 -15.17 6.16
CA GLU A 728 -2.61 -16.57 5.79
C GLU A 728 -2.74 -17.52 6.98
N ASN A 729 -2.20 -17.10 8.16
CA ASN A 729 -2.01 -17.98 9.30
C ASN A 729 -3.01 -17.72 10.43
N ASN A 730 -4.12 -17.04 10.17
CA ASN A 730 -5.12 -16.70 11.18
C ASN A 730 -4.50 -16.06 12.43
N VAL A 731 -3.51 -15.15 12.25
CA VAL A 731 -2.92 -14.43 13.38
C VAL A 731 -3.92 -13.37 13.84
N PRO A 732 -4.31 -13.36 15.12
CA PRO A 732 -5.36 -12.47 15.61
C PRO A 732 -4.87 -11.03 15.77
N VAL A 733 -5.83 -10.10 15.80
CA VAL A 733 -5.62 -8.70 16.21
C VAL A 733 -5.66 -8.63 17.74
N ALA A 734 -4.61 -8.10 18.36
CA ALA A 734 -4.47 -8.02 19.82
C ALA A 734 -5.14 -6.78 20.43
N GLY A 735 -5.03 -5.64 19.76
CA GLY A 735 -5.55 -4.36 20.21
C GLY A 735 -4.58 -3.55 21.06
N THR A 736 -4.88 -2.26 21.22
CA THR A 736 -4.01 -1.28 21.88
C THR A 736 -3.59 -1.70 23.31
N ALA A 737 -4.55 -2.14 24.11
CA ALA A 737 -4.31 -2.46 25.52
C ALA A 737 -3.32 -3.62 25.71
N ASP A 738 -3.33 -4.58 24.80
CA ASP A 738 -2.41 -5.72 24.86
C ASP A 738 -1.06 -5.42 24.21
N HIS A 739 -1.02 -4.59 23.17
CA HIS A 739 0.25 -4.05 22.66
C HIS A 739 1.02 -3.26 23.72
N LEU A 740 0.35 -2.42 24.51
CA LEU A 740 0.98 -1.71 25.64
C LEU A 740 1.57 -2.63 26.69
N LYS A 741 1.04 -3.86 26.83
CA LYS A 741 1.56 -4.91 27.73
C LYS A 741 2.61 -5.81 27.07
N GLY A 742 3.05 -5.50 25.83
CA GLY A 742 3.97 -6.33 25.06
C GLY A 742 3.40 -7.68 24.63
N ARG A 743 2.08 -7.76 24.43
CA ARG A 743 1.35 -8.98 24.06
C ARG A 743 0.97 -9.03 22.57
N GLU A 744 1.76 -8.42 21.72
CA GLU A 744 1.58 -8.48 20.28
C GLU A 744 1.62 -9.91 19.75
N MET A 745 0.83 -10.22 18.71
CA MET A 745 0.70 -11.57 18.16
C MET A 745 1.40 -11.75 16.80
N SER A 746 1.99 -10.73 16.20
CA SER A 746 2.68 -10.82 14.91
C SER A 746 3.82 -11.84 14.95
N TRP A 747 3.78 -12.84 14.04
CA TRP A 747 4.82 -13.87 13.92
C TRP A 747 6.07 -13.36 13.20
N LEU A 748 5.91 -12.31 12.43
CA LEU A 748 6.96 -11.61 11.72
C LEU A 748 6.88 -10.14 12.11
N ARG A 749 8.00 -9.54 12.49
CA ARG A 749 8.14 -8.10 12.70
C ARG A 749 9.30 -7.58 11.87
N ILE A 750 9.30 -6.29 11.57
CA ILE A 750 10.41 -5.62 10.90
C ILE A 750 10.98 -4.58 11.86
N GLU A 751 12.28 -4.68 12.14
CA GLU A 751 12.98 -3.76 13.02
C GLU A 751 13.83 -2.80 12.19
N PRO A 752 13.60 -1.47 12.25
CA PRO A 752 14.46 -0.49 11.62
C PRO A 752 15.67 -0.20 12.53
N PHE A 753 16.86 -0.29 11.97
CA PHE A 753 18.10 0.12 12.62
C PHE A 753 18.69 1.32 11.90
N TYR A 754 18.89 2.41 12.64
CA TYR A 754 19.43 3.66 12.13
C TYR A 754 20.95 3.68 12.37
N ASP A 755 21.71 3.93 11.29
CA ASP A 755 23.14 4.13 11.35
C ASP A 755 23.57 5.26 10.39
N ARG A 756 24.08 6.37 10.94
CA ARG A 756 24.65 7.52 10.18
C ARG A 756 23.75 7.99 9.03
N GLY A 757 22.44 8.11 9.30
CA GLY A 757 21.44 8.58 8.33
C GLY A 757 20.94 7.53 7.33
N LYS A 758 21.37 6.27 7.47
CA LYS A 758 20.84 5.09 6.76
C LYS A 758 19.92 4.30 7.67
N VAL A 759 18.96 3.59 7.09
CA VAL A 759 18.08 2.67 7.81
C VAL A 759 18.20 1.28 7.20
N ASP A 760 18.52 0.30 8.01
CA ASP A 760 18.48 -1.10 7.64
C ASP A 760 17.22 -1.73 8.26
N PHE A 761 16.42 -2.38 7.43
CA PHE A 761 15.21 -3.07 7.87
C PHE A 761 15.52 -4.56 8.07
N LEU A 762 15.31 -5.07 9.28
CA LEU A 762 15.54 -6.48 9.64
C LEU A 762 14.21 -7.20 9.88
N PRO A 763 13.68 -7.97 8.91
CA PRO A 763 12.55 -8.85 9.14
C PRO A 763 12.93 -9.97 10.10
N MET A 764 12.29 -10.04 11.27
CA MET A 764 12.57 -11.03 12.31
C MET A 764 11.35 -11.95 12.50
N LEU A 765 11.60 -13.26 12.31
CA LEU A 765 10.63 -14.34 12.43
C LEU A 765 11.26 -15.54 13.11
N CYS A 766 10.51 -16.63 13.36
CA CYS A 766 11.11 -17.86 13.85
C CYS A 766 12.22 -18.34 12.91
N GLN A 767 13.42 -18.49 13.44
CA GLN A 767 14.61 -18.82 12.69
C GLN A 767 14.70 -20.31 12.28
N GLN A 768 13.74 -21.12 12.72
CA GLN A 768 13.72 -22.58 12.47
C GLN A 768 15.10 -23.19 12.78
N CYS A 769 15.62 -22.88 13.99
CA CYS A 769 16.96 -23.25 14.42
C CYS A 769 17.17 -24.77 14.39
N HIS A 770 18.29 -25.22 13.85
CA HIS A 770 18.67 -26.65 13.88
C HIS A 770 19.00 -27.11 15.31
N SER A 771 19.74 -26.26 16.05
CA SER A 771 20.00 -26.43 17.49
C SER A 771 19.07 -25.48 18.28
N ALA A 772 17.80 -25.87 18.42
CA ALA A 772 16.75 -24.96 18.88
C ALA A 772 16.64 -24.88 20.42
N PRO A 773 17.04 -23.74 21.05
CA PRO A 773 16.99 -23.61 22.51
C PRO A 773 15.58 -23.62 23.10
N CYS A 774 14.55 -23.46 22.29
CA CYS A 774 13.16 -23.54 22.72
C CYS A 774 12.64 -24.98 22.85
N GLU A 775 13.33 -25.97 22.26
CA GLU A 775 12.96 -27.39 22.34
C GLU A 775 13.40 -28.00 23.68
N SER A 776 14.65 -27.75 24.09
CA SER A 776 15.23 -28.30 25.32
C SER A 776 14.50 -27.87 26.59
N VAL A 777 13.80 -26.73 26.56
CA VAL A 777 13.06 -26.19 27.72
C VAL A 777 11.56 -26.48 27.68
N CYS A 778 11.08 -27.21 26.68
CA CYS A 778 9.66 -27.56 26.58
C CYS A 778 9.34 -28.82 27.38
N PRO A 779 8.61 -28.72 28.52
CA PRO A 779 8.41 -29.88 29.42
C PRO A 779 7.51 -30.98 28.82
N VAL A 780 6.82 -30.69 27.71
CA VAL A 780 5.81 -31.55 27.08
C VAL A 780 6.11 -31.87 25.61
N PHE A 781 7.31 -31.59 25.14
CA PHE A 781 7.67 -31.79 23.73
C PHE A 781 6.67 -31.17 22.75
N ALA A 782 6.07 -30.06 23.10
CA ALA A 782 5.23 -29.29 22.18
C ALA A 782 6.07 -28.54 21.14
N ALA A 783 7.33 -28.19 21.47
CA ALA A 783 8.32 -27.68 20.55
C ALA A 783 9.34 -28.79 20.27
N TYR A 784 9.50 -29.18 18.99
CA TYR A 784 10.44 -30.22 18.58
C TYR A 784 10.82 -30.08 17.09
N HIS A 785 11.87 -30.75 16.69
CA HIS A 785 12.35 -30.79 15.33
C HIS A 785 11.68 -31.88 14.48
N ASN A 786 11.25 -31.56 13.28
CA ASN A 786 10.77 -32.56 12.35
C ASN A 786 11.91 -32.99 11.37
N PRO A 787 11.75 -34.10 10.63
CA PRO A 787 12.76 -34.57 9.68
C PRO A 787 13.05 -33.60 8.51
N GLU A 788 12.22 -32.57 8.28
CA GLU A 788 12.38 -31.59 7.20
C GLU A 788 13.05 -30.29 7.67
N GLY A 789 13.62 -30.27 8.86
CA GLY A 789 14.33 -29.13 9.40
C GLY A 789 13.45 -28.04 10.03
N LEU A 790 12.18 -28.33 10.27
CA LEU A 790 11.27 -27.37 10.89
C LEU A 790 11.24 -27.55 12.43
N ASN A 791 11.41 -26.45 13.16
CA ASN A 791 11.06 -26.38 14.56
C ASN A 791 9.54 -26.27 14.67
N VAL A 792 8.88 -27.37 15.03
CA VAL A 792 7.41 -27.47 15.07
C VAL A 792 6.85 -26.98 16.40
N GLN A 793 5.65 -26.47 16.42
CA GLN A 793 4.86 -26.19 17.60
C GLN A 793 3.56 -27.01 17.55
N VAL A 794 3.44 -28.01 18.43
CA VAL A 794 2.22 -28.83 18.55
C VAL A 794 1.29 -28.19 19.56
N TYR A 795 0.25 -27.53 19.07
CA TYR A 795 -0.65 -26.73 19.90
C TYR A 795 -1.36 -27.57 20.98
N ASN A 796 -1.80 -28.78 20.64
CA ASN A 796 -2.51 -29.67 21.57
C ASN A 796 -1.65 -30.23 22.71
N ARG A 797 -0.32 -30.21 22.59
CA ARG A 797 0.61 -30.56 23.66
C ARG A 797 0.99 -29.38 24.52
N CYS A 798 0.85 -28.16 24.02
CA CYS A 798 1.31 -26.96 24.71
C CYS A 798 0.50 -26.71 25.98
N VAL A 799 1.17 -26.67 27.13
CA VAL A 799 0.58 -26.35 28.45
C VAL A 799 0.87 -24.91 28.91
N GLY A 800 1.47 -24.10 28.06
CA GLY A 800 1.59 -22.67 28.27
C GLY A 800 2.63 -22.20 29.28
N THR A 801 3.67 -22.99 29.58
CA THR A 801 4.73 -22.61 30.51
C THR A 801 5.53 -21.41 30.07
N ARG A 802 5.52 -21.09 28.76
CA ARG A 802 6.19 -19.94 28.10
C ARG A 802 7.72 -19.89 28.23
N TYR A 803 8.35 -20.90 28.82
CA TYR A 803 9.80 -20.94 28.93
C TYR A 803 10.48 -20.92 27.56
N CYS A 804 9.90 -21.55 26.56
CA CYS A 804 10.37 -21.48 25.17
C CYS A 804 10.41 -20.05 24.58
N SER A 805 9.54 -19.15 25.03
CA SER A 805 9.57 -17.72 24.67
C SER A 805 10.74 -17.00 25.35
N ASN A 806 10.97 -17.28 26.64
CA ASN A 806 12.07 -16.68 27.38
C ASN A 806 13.43 -17.13 26.85
N ASN A 807 13.54 -18.42 26.50
CA ASN A 807 14.78 -19.02 26.03
C ASN A 807 15.07 -18.73 24.52
N CYS A 808 14.09 -18.22 23.77
CA CYS A 808 14.32 -17.82 22.39
C CYS A 808 15.15 -16.53 22.30
N PRO A 809 16.37 -16.53 21.73
CA PRO A 809 17.19 -15.33 21.61
C PRO A 809 16.59 -14.32 20.62
N TYR A 810 15.81 -14.78 19.66
CA TYR A 810 15.17 -13.97 18.63
C TYR A 810 13.83 -13.35 19.07
N LYS A 811 13.28 -13.79 20.23
CA LYS A 811 12.00 -13.30 20.81
C LYS A 811 10.82 -13.33 19.79
N VAL A 812 10.65 -14.47 19.14
CA VAL A 812 9.68 -14.65 18.04
C VAL A 812 8.59 -15.69 18.33
N ARG A 813 8.41 -16.01 19.60
CA ARG A 813 7.36 -16.93 20.05
C ARG A 813 6.29 -16.13 20.78
N ARG A 814 5.03 -16.27 20.35
CA ARG A 814 3.87 -15.52 20.85
C ARG A 814 2.99 -16.39 21.71
N PHE A 815 2.38 -15.83 22.72
CA PHE A 815 1.51 -16.55 23.64
C PHE A 815 0.08 -16.04 23.55
N ASN A 816 -0.90 -16.94 23.45
CA ASN A 816 -2.31 -16.60 23.45
C ASN A 816 -2.79 -16.36 24.89
N TRP A 817 -2.85 -15.08 25.28
CA TRP A 817 -3.26 -14.66 26.63
C TRP A 817 -4.76 -14.73 26.85
N TRP A 818 -5.54 -14.67 25.78
CA TRP A 818 -7.01 -14.70 25.79
C TRP A 818 -7.55 -15.48 24.60
N GLU A 819 -8.84 -15.84 24.66
CA GLU A 819 -9.53 -16.41 23.52
C GLU A 819 -9.81 -15.32 22.49
N HIS A 820 -9.24 -15.45 21.30
CA HIS A 820 -9.45 -14.52 20.22
C HIS A 820 -10.81 -14.75 19.56
N ARG A 821 -11.71 -13.80 19.73
CA ARG A 821 -13.02 -13.82 19.09
C ARG A 821 -12.97 -13.05 17.78
N TRP A 822 -13.45 -13.68 16.75
CA TRP A 822 -13.62 -13.07 15.45
C TRP A 822 -15.11 -12.74 15.31
N PRO A 823 -15.53 -11.46 15.36
CA PRO A 823 -16.94 -11.13 15.25
C PRO A 823 -17.47 -11.49 13.85
N THR A 824 -18.70 -11.97 13.79
CA THR A 824 -19.36 -12.26 12.51
C THR A 824 -19.59 -10.93 11.75
N PRO A 825 -19.26 -10.84 10.44
CA PRO A 825 -18.82 -11.91 9.54
C PRO A 825 -17.30 -12.12 9.45
N SER A 826 -16.47 -11.44 10.27
CA SER A 826 -14.99 -11.51 10.19
C SER A 826 -14.46 -12.94 10.42
N ASP A 827 -15.18 -13.79 11.13
CA ASP A 827 -14.87 -15.22 11.30
C ASP A 827 -14.78 -15.98 9.96
N ARG A 828 -15.47 -15.52 8.92
CA ARG A 828 -15.51 -16.13 7.58
C ARG A 828 -14.21 -15.94 6.80
N MET A 829 -13.36 -14.96 7.15
CA MET A 829 -12.08 -14.75 6.48
C MET A 829 -11.00 -15.75 6.91
N ARG A 830 -11.20 -16.49 8.01
CA ARG A 830 -10.22 -17.44 8.51
C ARG A 830 -9.90 -18.52 7.47
N ASN A 831 -8.60 -18.73 7.26
CA ASN A 831 -8.09 -19.81 6.41
C ASN A 831 -8.40 -21.17 7.06
N PRO A 832 -9.23 -22.04 6.46
CA PRO A 832 -9.58 -23.33 7.05
C PRO A 832 -8.41 -24.32 7.09
N ASP A 833 -7.36 -24.10 6.28
CA ASP A 833 -6.16 -24.95 6.28
C ASP A 833 -5.25 -24.70 7.49
N VAL A 834 -5.56 -23.67 8.28
CA VAL A 834 -4.77 -23.27 9.46
C VAL A 834 -5.66 -23.31 10.69
N GLN A 835 -5.30 -24.16 11.63
CA GLN A 835 -6.02 -24.27 12.90
C GLN A 835 -6.02 -22.93 13.65
N ALA A 836 -7.18 -22.51 14.14
CA ALA A 836 -7.27 -21.43 15.12
C ALA A 836 -6.72 -21.95 16.47
N ARG A 837 -5.85 -21.14 17.10
CA ARG A 837 -5.23 -21.48 18.39
C ARG A 837 -6.04 -20.88 19.51
N GLY A 838 -6.25 -21.67 20.55
CA GLY A 838 -6.96 -21.23 21.76
C GLY A 838 -6.04 -20.52 22.76
N VAL A 839 -6.64 -20.00 23.84
CA VAL A 839 -5.93 -19.42 24.96
C VAL A 839 -4.96 -20.44 25.61
N GLY A 840 -3.83 -19.96 26.09
CA GLY A 840 -2.88 -20.77 26.85
C GLY A 840 -1.82 -21.50 26.02
N VAL A 841 -1.79 -21.33 24.69
CA VAL A 841 -0.79 -21.98 23.82
C VAL A 841 0.16 -20.97 23.20
N MET A 842 1.36 -21.44 22.83
CA MET A 842 2.37 -20.67 22.11
C MET A 842 2.15 -20.78 20.60
N GLU A 843 2.41 -19.65 19.91
CA GLU A 843 2.43 -19.57 18.43
C GLU A 843 3.78 -19.08 17.93
N LYS A 844 4.08 -19.37 16.68
CA LYS A 844 5.24 -18.86 15.97
C LYS A 844 5.15 -19.11 14.48
N CYS A 845 6.02 -18.51 13.68
CA CYS A 845 6.14 -18.82 12.26
C CYS A 845 6.39 -20.31 12.02
N THR A 846 5.61 -20.91 11.12
CA THR A 846 5.67 -22.33 10.73
C THR A 846 6.23 -22.52 9.31
N PHE A 847 6.74 -21.47 8.65
CA PHE A 847 7.00 -21.42 7.20
C PHE A 847 5.76 -21.77 6.36
N CYS A 848 4.57 -21.41 6.85
CA CYS A 848 3.29 -21.75 6.20
C CYS A 848 3.18 -23.26 5.95
N ILE A 849 3.27 -24.07 7.00
CA ILE A 849 3.26 -25.54 6.95
C ILE A 849 2.11 -26.12 6.11
N GLN A 850 0.96 -25.47 6.07
CA GLN A 850 -0.17 -25.82 5.23
C GLN A 850 0.17 -25.81 3.74
N ARG A 851 0.97 -24.81 3.29
CA ARG A 851 1.43 -24.69 1.90
C ARG A 851 2.50 -25.75 1.58
N ILE A 852 3.41 -26.01 2.53
CA ILE A 852 4.40 -27.10 2.41
C ILE A 852 3.70 -28.43 2.22
N ARG A 853 2.69 -28.75 3.07
CA ARG A 853 1.94 -30.00 2.99
C ARG A 853 1.20 -30.13 1.67
N ALA A 854 0.46 -29.12 1.26
CA ALA A 854 -0.26 -29.13 -0.02
C ALA A 854 0.66 -29.38 -1.23
N ALA A 855 1.85 -28.76 -1.25
CA ALA A 855 2.82 -28.98 -2.32
C ALA A 855 3.42 -30.40 -2.29
N LYS A 856 3.68 -30.92 -1.09
CA LYS A 856 4.19 -32.29 -0.92
C LYS A 856 3.16 -33.35 -1.31
N ASP A 857 1.90 -33.18 -0.90
CA ASP A 857 0.82 -34.10 -1.25
C ASP A 857 0.65 -34.16 -2.77
N LYS A 858 0.62 -33.00 -3.43
CA LYS A 858 0.60 -32.91 -4.89
C LYS A 858 1.81 -33.60 -5.55
N ALA A 859 3.01 -33.31 -5.06
CA ALA A 859 4.22 -33.91 -5.61
C ALA A 859 4.26 -35.42 -5.40
N LYS A 860 3.77 -35.93 -4.25
CA LYS A 860 3.64 -37.34 -3.96
C LYS A 860 2.66 -38.03 -4.90
N ASP A 861 1.50 -37.42 -5.16
CA ASP A 861 0.48 -37.94 -6.11
C ASP A 861 1.06 -38.05 -7.54
N GLU A 862 1.97 -37.15 -7.87
CA GLU A 862 2.70 -37.15 -9.15
C GLU A 862 3.96 -38.02 -9.14
N GLY A 863 4.28 -38.75 -8.06
CA GLY A 863 5.44 -39.64 -7.93
C GLY A 863 6.79 -38.93 -7.96
N ARG A 864 6.87 -37.67 -7.53
CA ARG A 864 8.07 -36.83 -7.59
C ARG A 864 8.34 -36.04 -6.31
N LYS A 865 9.47 -35.36 -6.22
CA LYS A 865 9.74 -34.35 -5.19
C LYS A 865 9.15 -33.00 -5.58
N VAL A 866 8.96 -32.13 -4.58
CA VAL A 866 8.58 -30.72 -4.79
C VAL A 866 9.69 -30.00 -5.54
N ARG A 867 9.34 -29.25 -6.57
CA ARG A 867 10.30 -28.46 -7.38
C ARG A 867 10.47 -27.06 -6.78
N ASP A 868 11.65 -26.47 -6.98
CA ASP A 868 11.91 -25.07 -6.58
C ASP A 868 10.92 -24.13 -7.26
N GLY A 869 10.39 -23.17 -6.52
CA GLY A 869 9.41 -22.20 -7.02
C GLY A 869 7.97 -22.72 -7.23
N GLU A 870 7.69 -24.03 -7.01
CA GLU A 870 6.34 -24.60 -7.17
C GLU A 870 5.36 -24.04 -6.14
N PHE A 871 5.84 -23.69 -4.98
CA PHE A 871 5.11 -22.94 -3.95
C PHE A 871 6.06 -22.01 -3.19
N THR A 872 5.49 -21.10 -2.42
CA THR A 872 6.27 -20.25 -1.53
C THR A 872 5.45 -19.83 -0.31
N THR A 873 6.10 -19.30 0.72
CA THR A 873 5.42 -18.78 1.91
C THR A 873 4.64 -17.49 1.59
N ALA A 874 3.59 -17.19 2.36
CA ALA A 874 2.76 -16.02 2.15
C ALA A 874 3.55 -14.70 2.21
N CYS A 875 4.54 -14.61 3.10
CA CYS A 875 5.42 -13.44 3.21
C CYS A 875 6.31 -13.26 1.98
N ALA A 876 6.86 -14.34 1.42
CA ALA A 876 7.68 -14.27 0.20
C ALA A 876 6.84 -13.90 -1.03
N GLN A 877 5.65 -14.51 -1.16
CA GLN A 877 4.74 -14.26 -2.27
C GLN A 877 4.26 -12.81 -2.32
N SER A 878 3.95 -12.23 -1.17
CA SER A 878 3.45 -10.85 -1.09
C SER A 878 4.55 -9.80 -1.27
N CYS A 879 5.83 -10.17 -1.11
CA CYS A 879 6.93 -9.23 -1.06
C CYS A 879 7.10 -8.45 -2.37
N PRO A 880 6.82 -7.14 -2.41
CA PRO A 880 6.90 -6.39 -3.66
C PRO A 880 8.33 -6.21 -4.17
N THR A 881 9.34 -6.28 -3.29
CA THR A 881 10.75 -6.23 -3.68
C THR A 881 11.33 -7.59 -4.05
N GLY A 882 10.65 -8.70 -3.72
CA GLY A 882 11.20 -10.05 -3.85
C GLY A 882 12.43 -10.27 -2.95
N ALA A 883 12.48 -9.60 -1.78
CA ALA A 883 13.57 -9.73 -0.82
C ALA A 883 13.59 -11.09 -0.12
N ILE A 884 12.45 -11.78 -0.03
CA ILE A 884 12.28 -13.05 0.68
C ILE A 884 12.21 -14.19 -0.32
N VAL A 885 13.11 -15.15 -0.21
CA VAL A 885 13.17 -16.37 -1.02
C VAL A 885 13.06 -17.59 -0.11
N PHE A 886 12.21 -18.55 -0.47
CA PHE A 886 11.96 -19.75 0.30
C PHE A 886 12.14 -20.99 -0.58
N GLY A 887 12.68 -22.10 -0.03
CA GLY A 887 12.84 -23.35 -0.77
C GLY A 887 13.53 -24.45 0.03
N ASN A 888 13.91 -25.50 -0.66
CA ASN A 888 14.65 -26.63 -0.11
C ASN A 888 16.17 -26.37 -0.16
N LEU A 889 16.81 -26.30 1.00
CA LEU A 889 18.25 -26.06 1.11
C LEU A 889 19.09 -27.24 0.58
N LEU A 890 18.53 -28.48 0.56
CA LEU A 890 19.21 -29.66 0.02
C LEU A 890 19.21 -29.72 -1.52
N ASP A 891 18.42 -28.89 -2.16
CA ASP A 891 18.45 -28.72 -3.61
C ASP A 891 19.44 -27.60 -3.95
N ASN A 892 20.62 -27.97 -4.42
CA ASN A 892 21.70 -27.02 -4.76
C ASN A 892 21.32 -26.03 -5.87
N GLU A 893 20.36 -26.41 -6.73
CA GLU A 893 19.83 -25.57 -7.80
C GLU A 893 18.73 -24.63 -7.32
N SER A 894 18.24 -24.78 -6.10
CA SER A 894 17.20 -23.91 -5.56
C SER A 894 17.69 -22.49 -5.34
N GLY A 895 16.73 -21.52 -5.47
CA GLY A 895 17.02 -20.12 -5.22
C GLY A 895 17.52 -19.87 -3.80
N VAL A 896 16.96 -20.56 -2.80
CA VAL A 896 17.37 -20.40 -1.40
C VAL A 896 18.76 -20.94 -1.15
N SER A 897 19.14 -22.07 -1.77
CA SER A 897 20.47 -22.66 -1.61
C SER A 897 21.54 -21.75 -2.20
N ARG A 898 21.36 -21.26 -3.43
CA ARG A 898 22.28 -20.29 -4.05
C ARG A 898 22.49 -19.05 -3.20
N LEU A 899 21.43 -18.51 -2.61
CA LEU A 899 21.50 -17.33 -1.75
C LEU A 899 22.19 -17.65 -0.41
N ALA A 900 21.88 -18.80 0.21
CA ALA A 900 22.47 -19.22 1.46
C ALA A 900 23.99 -19.40 1.38
N HIS A 901 24.52 -19.75 0.21
CA HIS A 901 25.95 -19.92 -0.03
C HIS A 901 26.63 -18.69 -0.65
N SER A 902 25.93 -17.56 -0.79
CA SER A 902 26.52 -16.32 -1.33
C SER A 902 27.50 -15.69 -0.33
N GLY A 903 28.50 -14.94 -0.84
CA GLY A 903 29.48 -14.22 -0.01
C GLY A 903 28.87 -13.12 0.88
N ARG A 904 27.61 -12.72 0.63
CA ARG A 904 26.88 -11.70 1.43
C ARG A 904 26.08 -12.27 2.58
N THR A 905 26.02 -13.60 2.71
CA THR A 905 25.11 -14.28 3.64
C THR A 905 25.68 -14.36 5.05
N TYR A 906 24.82 -14.17 6.04
CA TYR A 906 25.09 -14.39 7.45
C TYR A 906 23.82 -14.91 8.16
N ARG A 907 23.97 -15.35 9.41
CA ARG A 907 22.88 -15.71 10.31
C ARG A 907 22.88 -14.78 11.52
N VAL A 908 21.71 -14.32 11.92
CA VAL A 908 21.60 -13.47 13.14
C VAL A 908 21.99 -14.26 14.37
N PHE A 909 22.83 -13.70 15.23
CA PHE A 909 23.36 -14.34 16.43
C PHE A 909 24.08 -15.68 16.16
N GLU A 910 24.88 -15.75 15.13
CA GLU A 910 25.59 -16.96 14.73
C GLU A 910 26.46 -17.52 15.87
N SER A 911 27.05 -16.65 16.69
CA SER A 911 27.84 -16.98 17.87
C SER A 911 27.11 -17.79 18.94
N LEU A 912 25.77 -17.77 18.94
CA LEU A 912 24.97 -18.57 19.89
C LEU A 912 24.86 -20.05 19.50
N GLY A 913 25.35 -20.47 18.34
CA GLY A 913 25.35 -21.85 17.89
C GLY A 913 23.96 -22.45 17.65
N THR A 914 22.91 -21.63 17.49
CA THR A 914 21.53 -22.11 17.26
C THR A 914 21.27 -22.60 15.85
N GLU A 915 22.18 -22.35 14.91
CA GLU A 915 22.13 -22.74 13.51
C GLU A 915 20.79 -22.42 12.81
N PRO A 916 20.46 -21.14 12.61
CA PRO A 916 19.26 -20.73 11.94
C PRO A 916 19.13 -21.31 10.51
N SER A 917 17.90 -21.64 10.11
CA SER A 917 17.53 -21.91 8.69
C SER A 917 17.00 -20.66 7.97
N VAL A 918 17.07 -19.51 8.62
CA VAL A 918 16.86 -18.20 8.00
C VAL A 918 18.21 -17.55 7.77
N PHE A 919 18.50 -17.27 6.52
CA PHE A 919 19.73 -16.64 6.06
C PHE A 919 19.46 -15.19 5.69
N TYR A 920 20.33 -14.28 6.12
CA TYR A 920 20.23 -12.87 5.78
C TYR A 920 21.37 -12.49 4.84
N LEU A 921 21.06 -11.71 3.82
CA LEU A 921 22.06 -11.17 2.90
C LEU A 921 22.21 -9.68 3.17
N ARG A 922 23.44 -9.25 3.42
CA ARG A 922 23.75 -7.82 3.52
C ARG A 922 23.46 -7.12 2.20
N GLY A 923 23.02 -5.87 2.28
CA GLY A 923 22.86 -5.02 1.11
C GLY A 923 24.21 -4.84 0.38
N LYS A 924 24.18 -4.90 -0.95
CA LYS A 924 25.18 -4.22 -1.75
C LYS A 924 24.88 -2.73 -1.61
N LYS A 925 25.32 -2.10 -0.54
CA LYS A 925 25.32 -0.64 -0.49
C LYS A 925 26.67 -0.17 -1.02
N PRO A 926 26.71 0.72 -2.02
CA PRO A 926 27.94 1.28 -2.55
C PRO A 926 28.76 1.99 -1.50
#